data_b585bcced9d3fc9addafa578a7a0ae4a
#
_entry.id   b585bcced9d3fc9addafa578a7a0ae4a
#
_cell.length_a   1.000
_cell.length_b   1.000
_cell.length_c   1.000
_cell.angle_alpha   90.00
_cell.angle_beta   90.00
_cell.angle_gamma   90.00
#
_symmetry.space_group_name_H-M   'P 1'
#
loop_
_entity.id
_entity.type
_entity.pdbx_description
1 polymer ?
#
loop_
_entity_poly.entity_id
_entity_poly.type
_entity_poly.pdbx_seq_one_letter_code
_entity_poly.pdbx_strand_id
1 'polypeptide(L)'
;YEDGTPLVLLGDFIIHLDKPQAADFNTLLASFDLKRISTTATHKSGNQLDLIYTRCCSVDNTLVTPLHTSDHFLITANLALTPEAAHTPTRVTFRRNLRSLSPSRLSSVVSSSLPSLSQFSALDTNSATDTFCSTLTSCLDNFCPLSSRPARTTPSAPWLSDVLREHRSKLRAAERKWHKSRNSTDLSVYQSLLSSFSANVFTAKTSYYHDKINNCCDARTLFKTFSSLLNPPPPPPPSTLTADDFAVFFTNKTRTISDQFSTLQTEDNFTTTNAHSFSSFSPLSETDISKLILSSHPTTCPLDPIPTHLLQVISSSVIPSLTHIINSSLHSGTFPSAFKQARVSPLLKKPSLNPALLENYRPLSLLAFIAKTLERAVFNQLSMFLVQNNLLDSNQSGFKSGHSTETALLSVTEALRLARAASKSSVLILLDLSAAFDTVNHQILLSTLRKMGISGTALQWLNSYLSDRSFMVSWRGEVSKSQLLATGVPQGSVLGPLLFSIYMTSLGSVIQKHGFSYHCYADDTQLYFSFQPDDPTVVARISACLSDISSWMNDHHLQLNLTKTELLVVPANPSFHHNFSIQLGSSTITPSRTARNLGVVMDHQLSFTDHIATTTRSCRFALYNIRKIRPFLSEQATQLLVQALVLSRLDYCNALLAGLPACTIKPLQLIQNAAARVVFNEPKTAHVTPLLIRLHWLPVAARIKFKKFALCK
;
A
#
# COMPACT_ATOMS: atom_id res chain seq x y z
N TYR A 1 8.02 41.92 -12.89
CA TYR A 1 7.22 41.65 -11.68
C TYR A 1 7.88 40.53 -10.89
N GLU A 2 9.08 40.81 -10.31
CA GLU A 2 9.80 39.89 -9.42
C GLU A 2 9.39 40.03 -7.95
N ASP A 3 8.43 40.88 -7.64
CA ASP A 3 8.17 41.47 -6.32
C ASP A 3 7.09 40.69 -5.54
N GLY A 4 6.90 39.37 -5.80
CA GLY A 4 5.88 38.64 -5.09
C GLY A 4 4.42 39.06 -5.34
N THR A 5 4.22 39.88 -6.40
CA THR A 5 2.88 40.35 -6.77
C THR A 5 1.99 39.18 -7.17
N PRO A 6 0.81 39.01 -6.54
CA PRO A 6 -0.13 37.99 -6.92
C PRO A 6 -0.51 38.11 -8.41
N LEU A 7 -0.47 36.99 -9.13
CA LEU A 7 -0.85 36.90 -10.52
C LEU A 7 -1.79 35.72 -10.70
N VAL A 8 -2.91 35.98 -11.37
CA VAL A 8 -3.85 34.96 -11.82
C VAL A 8 -4.00 35.07 -13.32
N LEU A 9 -3.75 33.97 -14.02
CA LEU A 9 -3.93 33.86 -15.47
C LEU A 9 -5.10 32.90 -15.71
N LEU A 10 -6.16 33.39 -16.34
CA LEU A 10 -7.39 32.70 -16.65
C LEU A 10 -7.69 32.75 -18.12
N GLY A 11 -8.24 31.72 -18.69
CA GLY A 11 -8.75 31.74 -20.06
C GLY A 11 -9.01 30.38 -20.65
N ASP A 12 -9.69 30.40 -21.80
CA ASP A 12 -9.72 29.29 -22.73
C ASP A 12 -8.43 29.30 -23.54
N PHE A 13 -7.61 28.29 -23.32
CA PHE A 13 -6.30 28.21 -24.00
C PHE A 13 -6.36 27.33 -25.24
N ILE A 14 -7.48 26.65 -25.50
CA ILE A 14 -7.65 25.69 -26.62
C ILE A 14 -6.50 24.65 -26.64
N ILE A 15 -5.86 24.44 -25.50
CA ILE A 15 -4.75 23.50 -25.32
C ILE A 15 -5.30 22.22 -24.67
N HIS A 16 -5.39 21.15 -25.46
CA HIS A 16 -5.74 19.84 -24.92
C HIS A 16 -4.61 19.30 -24.04
N LEU A 17 -4.90 19.09 -22.75
CA LEU A 17 -3.92 18.67 -21.74
C LEU A 17 -3.28 17.31 -22.01
N ASP A 18 -3.84 16.54 -22.91
CA ASP A 18 -3.35 15.25 -23.38
C ASP A 18 -2.31 15.33 -24.50
N LYS A 19 -2.16 16.52 -25.13
CA LYS A 19 -1.21 16.72 -26.22
C LYS A 19 0.18 17.16 -25.71
N PRO A 20 1.28 16.85 -26.45
CA PRO A 20 2.64 17.25 -26.07
C PRO A 20 2.81 18.76 -25.85
N GLN A 21 2.13 19.56 -26.64
CA GLN A 21 2.16 21.04 -26.55
C GLN A 21 1.74 21.57 -25.16
N ALA A 22 0.82 20.86 -24.48
CA ALA A 22 0.42 21.24 -23.13
C ALA A 22 1.55 21.02 -22.11
N ALA A 23 2.39 20.02 -22.31
CA ALA A 23 3.54 19.77 -21.44
C ALA A 23 4.59 20.88 -21.58
N ASP A 24 4.85 21.32 -22.81
CA ASP A 24 5.79 22.40 -23.09
C ASP A 24 5.27 23.74 -22.54
N PHE A 25 3.99 24.02 -22.75
CA PHE A 25 3.32 25.20 -22.21
C PHE A 25 3.35 25.23 -20.67
N ASN A 26 2.97 24.15 -20.02
CA ASN A 26 3.05 24.05 -18.55
C ASN A 26 4.50 24.20 -18.04
N THR A 27 5.47 23.67 -18.77
CA THR A 27 6.90 23.81 -18.42
C THR A 27 7.36 25.26 -18.54
N LEU A 28 6.93 25.93 -19.58
CA LEU A 28 7.20 27.37 -19.76
C LEU A 28 6.58 28.18 -18.63
N LEU A 29 5.30 27.98 -18.32
CA LEU A 29 4.63 28.71 -17.24
C LEU A 29 5.25 28.45 -15.87
N ALA A 30 5.69 27.22 -15.62
CA ALA A 30 6.42 26.87 -14.39
C ALA A 30 7.75 27.62 -14.25
N SER A 31 8.42 27.98 -15.37
CA SER A 31 9.63 28.81 -15.35
C SER A 31 9.36 30.25 -14.91
N PHE A 32 8.10 30.69 -14.97
CA PHE A 32 7.63 31.98 -14.47
C PHE A 32 6.95 31.87 -13.07
N ASP A 33 7.15 30.74 -12.35
CA ASP A 33 6.58 30.44 -11.04
C ASP A 33 5.04 30.36 -11.04
N LEU A 34 4.43 30.19 -12.22
CA LEU A 34 2.99 29.99 -12.36
C LEU A 34 2.63 28.51 -12.12
N LYS A 35 1.72 28.27 -11.20
CA LYS A 35 1.19 26.94 -10.86
C LYS A 35 -0.20 26.78 -11.43
N ARG A 36 -0.44 25.67 -12.11
CA ARG A 36 -1.77 25.33 -12.61
C ARG A 36 -2.67 24.83 -11.48
N ILE A 37 -3.89 25.36 -11.41
CA ILE A 37 -4.95 24.86 -10.57
C ILE A 37 -5.66 23.73 -11.32
N SER A 38 -5.83 22.60 -10.67
CA SER A 38 -6.54 21.45 -11.25
C SER A 38 -8.04 21.64 -11.08
N THR A 39 -8.78 21.52 -12.19
CA THR A 39 -10.24 21.47 -12.21
C THR A 39 -10.71 20.20 -12.91
N THR A 40 -12.02 19.91 -12.86
CA THR A 40 -12.64 18.90 -13.70
C THR A 40 -12.75 19.38 -15.15
N ALA A 41 -13.39 18.60 -16.03
CA ALA A 41 -13.68 19.03 -17.40
C ALA A 41 -14.44 20.37 -17.41
N THR A 42 -14.05 21.29 -18.30
CA THR A 42 -14.64 22.64 -18.40
C THR A 42 -15.44 22.85 -19.68
N HIS A 43 -15.54 21.82 -20.53
CA HIS A 43 -16.25 21.84 -21.79
C HIS A 43 -17.11 20.59 -21.96
N LYS A 44 -18.24 20.69 -22.69
CA LYS A 44 -19.18 19.56 -22.94
C LYS A 44 -18.55 18.34 -23.62
N SER A 45 -17.42 18.54 -24.34
CA SER A 45 -16.62 17.44 -24.93
C SER A 45 -15.87 16.58 -23.90
N GLY A 46 -15.98 16.89 -22.61
CA GLY A 46 -15.22 16.20 -21.56
C GLY A 46 -13.77 16.67 -21.42
N ASN A 47 -13.36 17.72 -22.11
CA ASN A 47 -12.01 18.30 -22.07
C ASN A 47 -11.93 19.44 -21.04
N GLN A 48 -10.74 19.65 -20.50
CA GLN A 48 -10.40 20.83 -19.71
C GLN A 48 -9.70 21.83 -20.64
N LEU A 49 -10.43 22.78 -21.18
CA LEU A 49 -9.94 23.81 -22.10
C LEU A 49 -9.65 25.13 -21.38
N ASP A 50 -10.48 25.46 -20.38
CA ASP A 50 -10.30 26.65 -19.56
C ASP A 50 -9.34 26.32 -18.42
N LEU A 51 -8.23 27.06 -18.37
CA LEU A 51 -7.14 26.81 -17.43
C LEU A 51 -6.96 28.00 -16.49
N ILE A 52 -6.60 27.68 -15.26
CA ILE A 52 -6.27 28.65 -14.21
C ILE A 52 -4.82 28.44 -13.79
N TYR A 53 -4.01 29.50 -13.86
CA TYR A 53 -2.65 29.51 -13.34
C TYR A 53 -2.51 30.65 -12.33
N THR A 54 -1.80 30.36 -11.23
CA THR A 54 -1.61 31.33 -10.14
C THR A 54 -0.15 31.42 -9.72
N ARG A 55 0.24 32.61 -9.27
CA ARG A 55 1.53 32.89 -8.64
C ARG A 55 1.29 33.79 -7.42
N CYS A 56 1.90 33.46 -6.29
CA CYS A 56 1.80 34.21 -5.04
C CYS A 56 0.35 34.47 -4.58
N CYS A 57 -0.59 33.58 -4.91
CA CYS A 57 -1.95 33.57 -4.39
C CYS A 57 -2.46 32.14 -4.28
N SER A 58 -3.36 31.87 -3.34
CA SER A 58 -4.04 30.59 -3.18
C SER A 58 -5.43 30.63 -3.83
N VAL A 59 -5.87 29.49 -4.32
CA VAL A 59 -7.20 29.29 -4.90
C VAL A 59 -7.86 28.14 -4.15
N ASP A 60 -9.00 28.43 -3.53
CA ASP A 60 -9.79 27.47 -2.78
C ASP A 60 -11.19 27.33 -3.38
N ASN A 61 -11.87 26.20 -3.05
CA ASN A 61 -13.26 25.96 -3.41
C ASN A 61 -13.57 26.12 -4.91
N THR A 62 -12.72 25.53 -5.76
CA THR A 62 -12.96 25.55 -7.21
C THR A 62 -14.13 24.64 -7.55
N LEU A 63 -15.20 25.23 -8.11
CA LEU A 63 -16.39 24.53 -8.58
C LEU A 63 -16.57 24.75 -10.08
N VAL A 64 -16.86 23.67 -10.81
CA VAL A 64 -17.18 23.70 -12.24
C VAL A 64 -18.64 23.32 -12.42
N THR A 65 -19.46 24.24 -12.95
CA THR A 65 -20.91 24.07 -13.10
C THR A 65 -21.29 24.11 -14.59
N PRO A 66 -21.99 23.09 -15.12
CA PRO A 66 -22.49 23.12 -16.49
C PRO A 66 -23.45 24.30 -16.74
N LEU A 67 -23.30 24.96 -17.88
CA LEU A 67 -24.22 26.00 -18.35
C LEU A 67 -25.07 25.47 -19.51
N HIS A 68 -26.37 25.76 -19.48
CA HIS A 68 -27.29 25.36 -20.55
C HIS A 68 -27.10 26.20 -21.81
N THR A 69 -26.61 27.44 -21.67
CA THR A 69 -26.45 28.44 -22.73
C THR A 69 -25.09 28.42 -23.42
N SER A 70 -24.14 27.61 -22.95
CA SER A 70 -22.78 27.51 -23.48
C SER A 70 -22.31 26.05 -23.52
N ASP A 71 -21.35 25.75 -24.40
CA ASP A 71 -20.59 24.50 -24.40
C ASP A 71 -19.43 24.51 -23.39
N HIS A 72 -19.02 25.70 -22.91
CA HIS A 72 -18.13 25.86 -21.76
C HIS A 72 -18.90 25.87 -20.44
N PHE A 73 -18.27 25.40 -19.38
CA PHE A 73 -18.82 25.35 -18.02
C PHE A 73 -18.35 26.58 -17.23
N LEU A 74 -19.18 27.04 -16.30
CA LEU A 74 -18.83 28.11 -15.39
C LEU A 74 -17.84 27.59 -14.34
N ILE A 75 -16.72 28.27 -14.19
CA ILE A 75 -15.74 27.99 -13.15
C ILE A 75 -15.85 29.11 -12.09
N THR A 76 -16.15 28.71 -10.86
CA THR A 76 -16.11 29.60 -9.71
C THR A 76 -15.01 29.18 -8.76
N ALA A 77 -14.27 30.11 -8.22
CA ALA A 77 -13.18 29.84 -7.28
C ALA A 77 -12.98 31.02 -6.32
N ASN A 78 -12.60 30.72 -5.09
CA ASN A 78 -12.21 31.73 -4.13
C ASN A 78 -10.72 32.01 -4.25
N LEU A 79 -10.37 33.28 -4.50
CA LEU A 79 -9.00 33.74 -4.66
C LEU A 79 -8.58 34.53 -3.40
N ALA A 80 -7.60 34.04 -2.67
CA ALA A 80 -6.93 34.81 -1.64
C ALA A 80 -5.81 35.62 -2.28
N LEU A 81 -6.07 36.91 -2.51
CA LEU A 81 -5.13 37.86 -3.13
C LEU A 81 -4.17 38.51 -2.14
N THR A 82 -4.38 38.32 -0.85
CA THR A 82 -3.37 38.71 0.14
C THR A 82 -2.11 37.89 -0.13
N PRO A 83 -0.93 38.52 -0.25
CA PRO A 83 0.31 37.76 -0.21
C PRO A 83 0.21 36.96 1.09
N GLU A 84 0.29 35.63 1.00
CA GLU A 84 0.58 34.81 2.17
C GLU A 84 1.83 35.49 2.77
N ALA A 85 1.60 36.35 3.78
CA ALA A 85 2.70 36.82 4.61
C ALA A 85 3.46 35.55 4.95
N ALA A 86 4.76 35.53 4.75
CA ALA A 86 5.65 34.39 4.85
C ALA A 86 5.69 33.76 6.28
N HIS A 87 4.55 33.66 6.92
CA HIS A 87 4.23 33.04 8.18
C HIS A 87 3.29 31.85 8.02
N THR A 88 3.49 31.02 6.96
CA THR A 88 3.30 29.60 7.25
C THR A 88 4.32 29.29 8.34
N PRO A 89 3.89 28.82 9.53
CA PRO A 89 4.83 28.47 10.57
C PRO A 89 5.82 27.52 9.89
N THR A 90 7.07 27.93 9.83
CA THR A 90 8.13 27.19 9.13
C THR A 90 8.11 25.84 9.76
N ARG A 91 7.59 24.83 9.08
CA ARG A 91 7.44 23.48 9.58
C ARG A 91 8.82 23.02 10.02
N VAL A 92 9.07 23.08 11.32
CA VAL A 92 10.35 22.67 11.90
C VAL A 92 10.39 21.16 11.83
N THR A 93 11.39 20.62 11.16
CA THR A 93 11.65 19.19 11.15
C THR A 93 12.85 18.89 11.99
N PHE A 94 12.70 17.99 12.95
CA PHE A 94 13.80 17.47 13.75
C PHE A 94 14.50 16.37 12.95
N ARG A 95 15.79 16.51 12.70
CA ARG A 95 16.59 15.54 11.94
C ARG A 95 17.99 15.41 12.53
N ARG A 96 18.53 14.18 12.45
CA ARG A 96 19.93 13.90 12.75
C ARG A 96 20.76 13.99 11.49
N ASN A 97 22.00 14.51 11.57
CA ASN A 97 22.94 14.50 10.46
C ASN A 97 23.74 13.20 10.46
N LEU A 98 23.20 12.18 9.83
CA LEU A 98 23.83 10.85 9.76
C LEU A 98 24.94 10.75 8.70
N ARG A 99 25.10 11.77 7.82
CA ARG A 99 26.08 11.71 6.71
C ARG A 99 27.53 11.84 7.18
N SER A 100 27.75 12.51 8.29
CA SER A 100 29.07 12.71 8.89
C SER A 100 29.48 11.60 9.87
N LEU A 101 28.58 10.62 10.10
CA LEU A 101 28.81 9.55 11.05
C LEU A 101 29.72 8.48 10.45
N SER A 102 30.87 8.21 11.10
CA SER A 102 31.71 7.05 10.79
C SER A 102 31.14 5.80 11.46
N PRO A 103 30.75 4.78 10.68
CA PRO A 103 30.21 3.53 11.23
C PRO A 103 31.20 2.82 12.18
N SER A 104 32.49 2.80 11.84
CA SER A 104 33.51 2.18 12.67
C SER A 104 33.66 2.86 14.03
N ARG A 105 33.61 4.20 14.07
CA ARG A 105 33.65 4.96 15.31
C ARG A 105 32.39 4.73 16.16
N LEU A 106 31.22 4.67 15.54
CA LEU A 106 29.98 4.34 16.25
C LEU A 106 30.07 2.92 16.83
N SER A 107 30.54 1.94 16.06
CA SER A 107 30.72 0.56 16.48
C SER A 107 31.62 0.46 17.71
N SER A 108 32.79 1.13 17.70
CA SER A 108 33.75 1.16 18.81
C SER A 108 33.12 1.74 20.09
N VAL A 109 32.41 2.89 19.98
CA VAL A 109 31.78 3.52 21.14
C VAL A 109 30.62 2.70 21.69
N VAL A 110 29.81 2.11 20.82
CA VAL A 110 28.72 1.21 21.24
C VAL A 110 29.29 0.01 21.99
N SER A 111 30.34 -0.63 21.44
CA SER A 111 31.00 -1.77 22.11
C SER A 111 31.56 -1.42 23.50
N SER A 112 32.12 -0.22 23.68
CA SER A 112 32.66 0.22 24.97
C SER A 112 31.61 0.71 25.95
N SER A 113 30.44 1.14 25.47
CA SER A 113 29.37 1.70 26.29
C SER A 113 28.34 0.65 26.74
N LEU A 114 28.20 -0.46 25.99
CA LEU A 114 27.31 -1.54 26.39
C LEU A 114 27.89 -2.27 27.62
N PRO A 115 27.05 -2.61 28.62
CA PRO A 115 27.46 -3.44 29.74
C PRO A 115 28.05 -4.78 29.28
N SER A 116 28.95 -5.34 30.06
CA SER A 116 29.47 -6.70 29.82
C SER A 116 28.36 -7.74 29.89
N LEU A 117 28.54 -8.90 29.24
CA LEU A 117 27.54 -9.98 29.28
C LEU A 117 27.22 -10.45 30.71
N SER A 118 28.21 -10.42 31.62
CA SER A 118 28.00 -10.74 33.02
C SER A 118 27.08 -9.74 33.73
N GLN A 119 27.20 -8.46 33.41
CA GLN A 119 26.29 -7.42 33.91
C GLN A 119 24.89 -7.54 33.32
N PHE A 120 24.76 -7.85 32.03
CA PHE A 120 23.48 -8.14 31.39
C PHE A 120 22.79 -9.35 32.02
N SER A 121 23.52 -10.41 32.36
CA SER A 121 22.99 -11.63 32.95
C SER A 121 22.39 -11.44 34.36
N ALA A 122 22.77 -10.36 35.05
CA ALA A 122 22.22 -9.98 36.35
C ALA A 122 20.89 -9.20 36.26
N LEU A 123 20.52 -8.75 35.04
CA LEU A 123 19.32 -7.98 34.80
C LEU A 123 18.15 -8.87 34.34
N ASP A 124 16.94 -8.50 34.72
CA ASP A 124 15.74 -9.06 34.12
C ASP A 124 15.58 -8.64 32.64
N THR A 125 14.69 -9.29 31.89
CA THR A 125 14.48 -9.03 30.46
C THR A 125 14.13 -7.57 30.16
N ASN A 126 13.31 -6.91 30.99
CA ASN A 126 12.90 -5.52 30.78
C ASN A 126 14.08 -4.57 31.04
N SER A 127 14.73 -4.70 32.20
CA SER A 127 15.88 -3.87 32.57
C SER A 127 17.05 -4.00 31.60
N ALA A 128 17.31 -5.22 31.11
CA ALA A 128 18.32 -5.47 30.07
C ALA A 128 17.96 -4.77 28.75
N THR A 129 16.70 -4.84 28.34
CA THR A 129 16.21 -4.19 27.12
C THR A 129 16.26 -2.67 27.23
N ASP A 130 15.83 -2.10 28.35
CA ASP A 130 15.84 -0.65 28.59
C ASP A 130 17.28 -0.10 28.63
N THR A 131 18.19 -0.82 29.29
CA THR A 131 19.63 -0.48 29.32
C THR A 131 20.22 -0.51 27.92
N PHE A 132 19.91 -1.52 27.14
CA PHE A 132 20.38 -1.63 25.76
C PHE A 132 19.86 -0.47 24.88
N CYS A 133 18.55 -0.23 24.90
CA CYS A 133 17.94 0.84 24.09
C CYS A 133 18.42 2.23 24.49
N SER A 134 18.54 2.52 25.79
CA SER A 134 19.02 3.81 26.30
C SER A 134 20.49 4.04 25.97
N THR A 135 21.33 3.02 26.07
CA THR A 135 22.75 3.11 25.69
C THR A 135 22.90 3.42 24.19
N LEU A 136 22.18 2.72 23.31
CA LEU A 136 22.22 3.00 21.88
C LEU A 136 21.73 4.40 21.53
N THR A 137 20.65 4.85 22.18
CA THR A 137 20.13 6.20 22.00
C THR A 137 21.14 7.24 22.42
N SER A 138 21.75 7.09 23.59
CA SER A 138 22.77 8.01 24.12
C SER A 138 24.02 8.05 23.24
N CYS A 139 24.49 6.90 22.73
CA CYS A 139 25.58 6.87 21.77
C CYS A 139 25.25 7.66 20.51
N LEU A 140 24.04 7.48 19.95
CA LEU A 140 23.63 8.23 18.76
C LEU A 140 23.45 9.72 19.03
N ASP A 141 22.93 10.11 20.20
CA ASP A 141 22.74 11.51 20.60
C ASP A 141 24.07 12.25 20.73
N ASN A 142 25.09 11.58 21.25
CA ASN A 142 26.45 12.13 21.37
C ASN A 142 27.08 12.41 20.01
N PHE A 143 26.86 11.55 19.00
CA PHE A 143 27.42 11.74 17.66
C PHE A 143 26.57 12.60 16.74
N CYS A 144 25.28 12.47 16.83
CA CYS A 144 24.32 13.06 15.89
C CYS A 144 23.09 13.58 16.66
N PRO A 145 23.25 14.68 17.44
CA PRO A 145 22.13 15.24 18.20
C PRO A 145 20.98 15.63 17.25
N LEU A 146 19.77 15.55 17.76
CA LEU A 146 18.57 16.01 17.07
C LEU A 146 18.67 17.53 16.88
N SER A 147 18.78 17.98 15.63
CA SER A 147 18.76 19.39 15.28
C SER A 147 17.43 19.77 14.63
N SER A 148 16.86 20.88 15.06
CA SER A 148 15.71 21.48 14.42
C SER A 148 16.17 22.20 13.15
N ARG A 149 15.53 21.93 12.03
CA ARG A 149 15.79 22.64 10.77
C ARG A 149 14.47 23.02 10.13
N PRO A 150 14.39 24.24 9.56
CA PRO A 150 13.23 24.59 8.75
C PRO A 150 13.10 23.60 7.58
N ALA A 151 11.89 23.16 7.30
CA ALA A 151 11.63 22.27 6.16
C ALA A 151 12.05 23.00 4.89
N ARG A 152 12.98 22.42 4.13
CA ARG A 152 13.37 22.98 2.83
C ARG A 152 12.18 22.86 1.88
N THR A 153 11.65 23.97 1.42
CA THR A 153 10.74 24.01 0.29
C THR A 153 11.56 23.72 -0.98
N THR A 154 11.22 22.66 -1.69
CA THR A 154 11.85 22.38 -2.98
C THR A 154 11.36 23.44 -3.95
N PRO A 155 12.24 24.15 -4.70
CA PRO A 155 11.81 25.10 -5.72
C PRO A 155 10.84 24.44 -6.70
N SER A 156 9.83 25.16 -7.15
CA SER A 156 8.85 24.68 -8.14
C SER A 156 9.53 24.26 -9.46
N ALA A 157 10.64 24.87 -9.81
CA ALA A 157 11.45 24.61 -11.01
C ALA A 157 12.93 24.38 -10.63
N PRO A 158 13.31 23.18 -10.11
CA PRO A 158 14.68 22.92 -9.67
C PRO A 158 15.71 22.86 -10.83
N TRP A 159 15.25 22.77 -12.07
CA TRP A 159 16.08 22.82 -13.29
C TRP A 159 16.43 24.26 -13.73
N LEU A 160 15.84 25.30 -13.14
CA LEU A 160 16.03 26.67 -13.50
C LEU A 160 17.37 27.18 -12.95
N SER A 161 18.42 27.11 -13.79
CA SER A 161 19.77 27.58 -13.48
C SER A 161 19.84 29.11 -13.49
N ASP A 162 20.92 29.68 -12.95
CA ASP A 162 21.14 31.12 -12.96
C ASP A 162 21.26 31.68 -14.40
N VAL A 163 21.85 30.90 -15.32
CA VAL A 163 21.89 31.23 -16.76
C VAL A 163 20.47 31.37 -17.35
N LEU A 164 19.57 30.45 -17.00
CA LEU A 164 18.18 30.52 -17.44
C LEU A 164 17.41 31.67 -16.79
N ARG A 165 17.74 32.03 -15.54
CA ARG A 165 17.17 33.19 -14.86
C ARG A 165 17.58 34.49 -15.55
N GLU A 166 18.85 34.60 -15.96
CA GLU A 166 19.35 35.74 -16.74
C GLU A 166 18.66 35.82 -18.11
N HIS A 167 18.54 34.68 -18.83
CA HIS A 167 17.83 34.63 -20.11
C HIS A 167 16.35 35.03 -19.94
N ARG A 168 15.68 34.57 -18.86
CA ARG A 168 14.33 35.02 -18.52
C ARG A 168 14.24 36.53 -18.29
N SER A 169 15.23 37.11 -17.64
CA SER A 169 15.29 38.57 -17.43
C SER A 169 15.39 39.34 -18.74
N LYS A 170 16.25 38.88 -19.67
CA LYS A 170 16.37 39.43 -21.02
C LYS A 170 15.08 39.32 -21.82
N LEU A 171 14.41 38.16 -21.73
CA LEU A 171 13.11 37.94 -22.37
C LEU A 171 12.04 38.92 -21.86
N ARG A 172 11.96 39.13 -20.53
CA ARG A 172 11.03 40.09 -19.94
C ARG A 172 11.36 41.56 -20.32
N ALA A 173 12.63 41.89 -20.50
CA ALA A 173 13.02 43.20 -20.96
C ALA A 173 12.55 43.43 -22.41
N ALA A 174 12.73 42.44 -23.28
CA ALA A 174 12.26 42.52 -24.69
C ALA A 174 10.73 42.58 -24.77
N GLU A 175 10.01 41.83 -23.93
CA GLU A 175 8.55 41.85 -23.79
C GLU A 175 8.07 43.28 -23.43
N ARG A 176 8.65 43.89 -22.39
CA ARG A 176 8.31 45.24 -21.95
C ARG A 176 8.60 46.28 -23.05
N LYS A 177 9.72 46.11 -23.77
CA LYS A 177 10.08 47.01 -24.87
C LYS A 177 9.03 46.92 -25.97
N TRP A 178 8.65 45.71 -26.41
CA TRP A 178 7.60 45.50 -27.41
C TRP A 178 6.25 46.08 -26.96
N HIS A 179 5.84 45.84 -25.72
CA HIS A 179 4.59 46.40 -25.19
C HIS A 179 4.54 47.91 -25.19
N LYS A 180 5.68 48.58 -25.04
CA LYS A 180 5.81 50.03 -25.08
C LYS A 180 5.86 50.59 -26.51
N SER A 181 6.63 49.95 -27.41
CA SER A 181 6.85 50.44 -28.79
C SER A 181 5.79 49.97 -29.78
N ARG A 182 5.17 48.82 -29.54
CA ARG A 182 4.25 48.13 -30.47
C ARG A 182 4.83 47.93 -31.88
N ASN A 183 6.17 47.99 -32.02
CA ASN A 183 6.85 47.85 -33.27
C ASN A 183 7.04 46.37 -33.65
N SER A 184 6.92 46.02 -34.94
CA SER A 184 7.07 44.67 -35.47
C SER A 184 8.50 44.10 -35.28
N THR A 185 9.51 44.93 -35.30
CA THR A 185 10.91 44.58 -35.02
C THR A 185 11.09 44.13 -33.56
N ASP A 186 10.54 44.87 -32.62
CA ASP A 186 10.61 44.47 -31.17
C ASP A 186 9.80 43.23 -30.89
N LEU A 187 8.67 43.00 -31.59
CA LEU A 187 7.90 41.74 -31.54
C LEU A 187 8.74 40.57 -32.04
N SER A 188 9.42 40.71 -33.17
CA SER A 188 10.28 39.67 -33.74
C SER A 188 11.41 39.29 -32.77
N VAL A 189 12.06 40.27 -32.13
CA VAL A 189 13.09 40.01 -31.09
C VAL A 189 12.50 39.28 -29.90
N TYR A 190 11.34 39.71 -29.41
CA TYR A 190 10.66 39.01 -28.30
C TYR A 190 10.30 37.54 -28.63
N GLN A 191 9.73 37.31 -29.83
CA GLN A 191 9.38 35.96 -30.28
C GLN A 191 10.59 35.04 -30.43
N SER A 192 11.70 35.57 -30.98
CA SER A 192 12.97 34.85 -31.09
C SER A 192 13.53 34.43 -29.70
N LEU A 193 13.55 35.41 -28.77
CA LEU A 193 14.00 35.13 -27.39
C LEU A 193 13.08 34.16 -26.66
N LEU A 194 11.76 34.24 -26.88
CA LEU A 194 10.77 33.30 -26.28
C LEU A 194 10.99 31.90 -26.80
N SER A 195 11.18 31.72 -28.10
CA SER A 195 11.45 30.42 -28.72
C SER A 195 12.75 29.82 -28.18
N SER A 196 13.83 30.60 -28.14
CA SER A 196 15.12 30.18 -27.60
C SER A 196 15.04 29.84 -26.10
N PHE A 197 14.34 30.66 -25.30
CA PHE A 197 14.15 30.41 -23.90
C PHE A 197 13.35 29.09 -23.64
N SER A 198 12.28 28.90 -24.40
CA SER A 198 11.45 27.68 -24.31
C SER A 198 12.28 26.42 -24.61
N ALA A 199 13.10 26.44 -25.66
CA ALA A 199 13.98 25.34 -26.01
C ALA A 199 15.02 25.07 -24.92
N ASN A 200 15.63 26.12 -24.37
CA ASN A 200 16.64 26.01 -23.31
C ASN A 200 16.04 25.48 -21.99
N VAL A 201 14.83 25.92 -21.63
CA VAL A 201 14.08 25.40 -20.46
C VAL A 201 13.76 23.91 -20.63
N PHE A 202 13.31 23.52 -21.82
CA PHE A 202 13.03 22.10 -22.10
C PHE A 202 14.30 21.25 -21.99
N THR A 203 15.40 21.69 -22.57
CA THR A 203 16.71 20.99 -22.50
C THR A 203 17.21 20.90 -21.07
N ALA A 204 17.17 21.98 -20.30
CA ALA A 204 17.60 21.97 -18.90
C ALA A 204 16.72 21.04 -18.00
N LYS A 205 15.42 21.05 -18.25
CA LYS A 205 14.50 20.14 -17.55
C LYS A 205 14.80 18.69 -17.89
N THR A 206 15.03 18.37 -19.15
CA THR A 206 15.37 17.04 -19.64
C THR A 206 16.68 16.55 -19.01
N SER A 207 17.75 17.37 -19.08
CA SER A 207 19.04 17.03 -18.48
C SER A 207 18.92 16.80 -16.97
N TYR A 208 18.28 17.71 -16.24
CA TYR A 208 18.08 17.59 -14.80
C TYR A 208 17.41 16.26 -14.39
N TYR A 209 16.31 15.89 -15.06
CA TYR A 209 15.60 14.67 -14.72
C TYR A 209 16.34 13.42 -15.20
N HIS A 210 17.04 13.50 -16.33
CA HIS A 210 17.91 12.42 -16.83
C HIS A 210 19.01 12.10 -15.82
N ASP A 211 19.71 13.12 -15.33
CA ASP A 211 20.77 12.98 -14.33
C ASP A 211 20.20 12.45 -13.00
N LYS A 212 19.06 12.99 -12.57
CA LYS A 212 18.39 12.57 -11.36
C LYS A 212 17.94 11.10 -11.41
N ILE A 213 17.49 10.62 -12.55
CA ILE A 213 17.04 9.25 -12.78
C ILE A 213 18.23 8.30 -12.89
N ASN A 214 19.27 8.66 -13.63
CA ASN A 214 20.46 7.85 -13.81
C ASN A 214 21.25 7.68 -12.49
N ASN A 215 21.20 8.66 -11.60
CA ASN A 215 21.84 8.62 -10.29
C ASN A 215 20.92 8.00 -9.20
N CYS A 216 19.74 7.46 -9.55
CA CYS A 216 18.88 6.75 -8.59
C CYS A 216 19.44 5.37 -8.28
N CYS A 217 19.85 5.16 -7.04
CA CYS A 217 20.37 3.88 -6.57
C CYS A 217 19.28 2.86 -6.18
N ASP A 218 18.01 3.31 -6.02
CA ASP A 218 16.90 2.48 -5.58
C ASP A 218 15.60 2.76 -6.33
N ALA A 219 14.77 1.72 -6.46
CA ALA A 219 13.48 1.79 -7.14
C ALA A 219 12.51 2.80 -6.48
N ARG A 220 12.56 2.96 -5.15
CA ARG A 220 11.65 3.86 -4.41
C ARG A 220 11.90 5.32 -4.79
N THR A 221 13.18 5.73 -4.85
CA THR A 221 13.58 7.09 -5.27
C THR A 221 13.24 7.33 -6.73
N LEU A 222 13.40 6.31 -7.58
CA LEU A 222 13.01 6.35 -8.99
C LEU A 222 11.51 6.61 -9.13
N PHE A 223 10.66 5.80 -8.49
CA PHE A 223 9.20 5.99 -8.53
C PHE A 223 8.74 7.32 -7.93
N LYS A 224 9.40 7.81 -6.88
CA LYS A 224 9.13 9.14 -6.32
C LYS A 224 9.44 10.24 -7.34
N THR A 225 10.51 10.10 -8.09
CA THR A 225 10.88 11.05 -9.17
C THR A 225 9.84 11.00 -10.29
N PHE A 226 9.37 9.84 -10.71
CA PHE A 226 8.29 9.71 -11.69
C PHE A 226 6.98 10.35 -11.21
N SER A 227 6.59 10.08 -9.97
CA SER A 227 5.38 10.71 -9.40
C SER A 227 5.48 12.24 -9.41
N SER A 228 6.67 12.78 -9.14
CA SER A 228 6.90 14.24 -9.19
C SER A 228 6.88 14.82 -10.61
N LEU A 229 7.20 14.01 -11.62
CA LEU A 229 7.12 14.41 -13.05
C LEU A 229 5.69 14.39 -13.57
N LEU A 230 4.89 13.41 -13.14
CA LEU A 230 3.52 13.23 -13.62
C LEU A 230 2.53 14.16 -12.93
N ASN A 231 2.61 14.24 -11.62
CA ASN A 231 1.78 15.08 -10.80
C ASN A 231 2.63 15.57 -9.63
N PRO A 232 2.99 16.86 -9.56
CA PRO A 232 3.48 17.39 -8.31
C PRO A 232 2.44 17.07 -7.25
N PRO A 233 2.85 16.51 -6.09
CA PRO A 233 1.89 16.18 -5.05
C PRO A 233 1.09 17.44 -4.75
N PRO A 234 -0.26 17.39 -4.81
CA PRO A 234 -1.06 18.52 -4.37
C PRO A 234 -0.65 18.84 -2.93
N PRO A 235 -0.64 20.09 -2.51
CA PRO A 235 -0.47 20.41 -1.11
C PRO A 235 -1.48 19.57 -0.34
N PRO A 236 -1.09 18.96 0.80
CA PRO A 236 -2.01 18.16 1.58
C PRO A 236 -3.22 19.03 1.88
N PRO A 237 -4.45 18.56 1.59
CA PRO A 237 -5.65 19.37 1.79
C PRO A 237 -5.66 19.86 3.24
N PRO A 238 -6.13 21.08 3.49
CA PRO A 238 -6.29 21.57 4.85
C PRO A 238 -7.24 20.59 5.55
N SER A 239 -6.71 19.82 6.48
CA SER A 239 -7.49 18.89 7.31
C SER A 239 -7.47 19.44 8.72
N THR A 240 -8.62 19.59 9.30
CA THR A 240 -8.81 19.96 10.71
C THR A 240 -8.54 18.76 11.64
N LEU A 241 -8.34 17.55 11.08
CA LEU A 241 -8.10 16.34 11.86
C LEU A 241 -6.74 16.41 12.58
N THR A 242 -6.77 16.11 13.87
CA THR A 242 -5.60 16.03 14.74
C THR A 242 -5.15 14.58 14.94
N ALA A 243 -3.96 14.38 15.52
CA ALA A 243 -3.47 13.06 15.89
C ALA A 243 -4.36 12.37 16.94
N ASP A 244 -4.92 13.16 17.88
CA ASP A 244 -5.84 12.65 18.91
C ASP A 244 -7.18 12.23 18.35
N ASP A 245 -7.73 12.92 17.34
CA ASP A 245 -8.97 12.50 16.66
C ASP A 245 -8.83 11.09 16.06
N PHE A 246 -7.71 10.82 15.40
CA PHE A 246 -7.42 9.48 14.89
C PHE A 246 -7.27 8.45 15.99
N ALA A 247 -6.59 8.78 17.09
CA ALA A 247 -6.37 7.86 18.19
C ALA A 247 -7.70 7.47 18.85
N VAL A 248 -8.55 8.44 19.13
CA VAL A 248 -9.90 8.24 19.66
C VAL A 248 -10.77 7.45 18.71
N PHE A 249 -10.73 7.79 17.41
CA PHE A 249 -11.51 7.07 16.38
C PHE A 249 -11.13 5.58 16.29
N PHE A 250 -9.82 5.26 16.24
CA PHE A 250 -9.38 3.86 16.15
C PHE A 250 -9.74 3.07 17.40
N THR A 251 -9.59 3.65 18.60
CA THR A 251 -9.98 3.01 19.86
C THR A 251 -11.48 2.81 19.94
N ASN A 252 -12.29 3.83 19.63
CA ASN A 252 -13.75 3.73 19.69
C ASN A 252 -14.28 2.71 18.69
N LYS A 253 -13.71 2.64 17.48
CA LYS A 253 -14.12 1.68 16.47
C LYS A 253 -13.98 0.24 16.95
N THR A 254 -12.85 -0.12 17.54
CA THR A 254 -12.63 -1.48 18.07
C THR A 254 -13.52 -1.75 19.29
N ARG A 255 -13.68 -0.77 20.17
CA ARG A 255 -14.55 -0.88 21.34
C ARG A 255 -16.02 -1.08 20.94
N THR A 256 -16.54 -0.28 20.01
CA THR A 256 -17.93 -0.41 19.52
C THR A 256 -18.19 -1.80 18.93
N ILE A 257 -17.23 -2.39 18.23
CA ILE A 257 -17.34 -3.75 17.72
C ILE A 257 -17.31 -4.77 18.89
N SER A 258 -16.38 -4.60 19.82
CA SER A 258 -16.24 -5.50 20.98
C SER A 258 -17.47 -5.48 21.91
N ASP A 259 -18.04 -4.30 22.13
CA ASP A 259 -19.21 -4.10 23.01
C ASP A 259 -20.51 -4.73 22.44
N GLN A 260 -20.54 -5.08 21.17
CA GLN A 260 -21.66 -5.79 20.54
C GLN A 260 -21.70 -7.29 20.91
N PHE A 261 -20.60 -7.83 21.42
CA PHE A 261 -20.48 -9.23 21.73
C PHE A 261 -20.61 -9.46 23.26
N SER A 262 -21.46 -10.42 23.61
CA SER A 262 -21.60 -10.84 25.01
C SER A 262 -20.31 -11.44 25.52
N THR A 263 -19.94 -11.15 26.77
CA THR A 263 -18.85 -11.84 27.48
C THR A 263 -19.28 -13.28 27.76
N LEU A 264 -19.04 -14.17 26.81
CA LEU A 264 -19.15 -15.60 27.07
C LEU A 264 -18.01 -15.98 28.02
N GLN A 265 -18.36 -16.43 29.20
CA GLN A 265 -17.44 -17.16 30.08
C GLN A 265 -17.08 -18.44 29.33
N THR A 266 -15.90 -18.52 28.75
CA THR A 266 -15.37 -19.78 28.24
C THR A 266 -15.10 -20.68 29.46
N GLU A 267 -15.98 -21.65 29.70
CA GLU A 267 -15.69 -22.70 30.68
C GLU A 267 -14.40 -23.40 30.26
N ASP A 268 -13.41 -23.36 31.15
CA ASP A 268 -12.07 -23.96 30.96
C ASP A 268 -12.11 -25.51 31.13
N ASN A 269 -13.02 -26.21 30.48
CA ASN A 269 -13.00 -27.65 30.39
C ASN A 269 -12.05 -28.11 29.27
N PHE A 270 -10.74 -28.00 29.53
CA PHE A 270 -9.70 -28.41 28.58
C PHE A 270 -9.33 -29.88 28.76
N THR A 271 -9.88 -30.74 27.93
CA THR A 271 -9.22 -32.01 27.60
C THR A 271 -8.24 -31.76 26.45
N THR A 272 -6.96 -31.70 26.75
CA THR A 272 -5.89 -31.66 25.73
C THR A 272 -5.89 -32.98 24.98
N THR A 273 -6.42 -32.98 23.77
CA THR A 273 -6.49 -34.16 22.89
C THR A 273 -5.28 -34.30 21.96
N ASN A 274 -4.30 -33.40 22.02
CA ASN A 274 -3.17 -33.40 21.08
C ASN A 274 -1.96 -34.14 21.63
N ALA A 275 -1.45 -35.12 20.85
CA ALA A 275 -0.19 -35.82 21.09
C ALA A 275 1.07 -34.95 21.03
N HIS A 276 0.94 -33.70 20.54
CA HIS A 276 2.05 -32.76 20.31
C HIS A 276 2.01 -31.61 21.31
N SER A 277 3.16 -31.30 21.92
CA SER A 277 3.29 -30.22 22.91
C SER A 277 4.45 -29.31 22.54
N PHE A 278 4.19 -28.01 22.61
CA PHE A 278 5.19 -26.94 22.45
C PHE A 278 5.19 -26.05 23.70
N SER A 279 6.06 -26.37 24.65
CA SER A 279 6.05 -25.74 25.98
C SER A 279 7.08 -24.62 26.16
N SER A 280 8.14 -24.59 25.35
CA SER A 280 9.22 -23.60 25.45
C SER A 280 9.87 -23.35 24.09
N PHE A 281 10.47 -22.16 23.95
CA PHE A 281 11.29 -21.82 22.80
C PHE A 281 12.73 -22.30 23.01
N SER A 282 13.37 -22.72 21.92
CA SER A 282 14.81 -23.03 21.92
C SER A 282 15.64 -21.75 21.88
N PRO A 283 16.75 -21.70 22.59
CA PRO A 283 17.66 -20.55 22.52
C PRO A 283 18.30 -20.44 21.13
N LEU A 284 18.58 -19.19 20.71
CA LEU A 284 19.22 -18.89 19.45
C LEU A 284 20.71 -18.60 19.66
N SER A 285 21.53 -18.97 18.67
CA SER A 285 22.95 -18.61 18.63
C SER A 285 23.13 -17.16 18.11
N GLU A 286 24.29 -16.58 18.35
CA GLU A 286 24.66 -15.27 17.78
C GLU A 286 24.63 -15.28 16.25
N THR A 287 24.95 -16.41 15.62
CA THR A 287 24.89 -16.58 14.16
C THR A 287 23.43 -16.54 13.65
N ASP A 288 22.49 -17.09 14.41
CA ASP A 288 21.06 -17.03 14.04
C ASP A 288 20.52 -15.61 14.17
N ILE A 289 20.84 -14.91 15.25
CA ILE A 289 20.45 -13.51 15.44
C ILE A 289 21.07 -12.62 14.35
N SER A 290 22.33 -12.85 14.01
CA SER A 290 23.00 -12.14 12.91
C SER A 290 22.25 -12.31 11.58
N LYS A 291 21.88 -13.55 11.23
CA LYS A 291 21.10 -13.85 10.03
C LYS A 291 19.75 -13.12 10.05
N LEU A 292 19.03 -13.11 11.17
CA LEU A 292 17.74 -12.41 11.31
C LEU A 292 17.88 -10.90 11.08
N ILE A 293 18.93 -10.28 11.62
CA ILE A 293 19.18 -8.84 11.48
C ILE A 293 19.57 -8.49 10.03
N LEU A 294 20.53 -9.22 9.45
CA LEU A 294 21.08 -8.89 8.14
C LEU A 294 20.14 -9.23 6.98
N SER A 295 19.32 -10.28 7.11
CA SER A 295 18.33 -10.64 6.08
C SER A 295 17.10 -9.74 6.08
N SER A 296 16.87 -8.97 7.13
CA SER A 296 15.71 -8.10 7.25
C SER A 296 15.88 -6.79 6.48
N HIS A 297 14.84 -6.38 5.76
CA HIS A 297 14.86 -5.08 5.09
C HIS A 297 14.92 -3.93 6.10
N PRO A 298 15.75 -2.89 5.86
CA PRO A 298 15.81 -1.71 6.71
C PRO A 298 14.43 -1.04 6.77
N THR A 299 13.98 -0.78 7.99
CA THR A 299 12.73 -0.06 8.26
C THR A 299 13.03 1.27 8.95
N THR A 300 12.09 2.21 8.87
CA THR A 300 12.19 3.47 9.60
C THR A 300 11.06 3.50 10.62
N CYS A 301 11.40 3.36 11.89
CA CYS A 301 10.47 3.49 12.99
C CYS A 301 10.97 4.56 13.96
N PRO A 302 10.12 5.51 14.38
CA PRO A 302 10.50 6.53 15.36
C PRO A 302 10.84 5.96 16.76
N LEU A 303 10.46 4.70 17.01
CA LEU A 303 10.73 4.00 18.27
C LEU A 303 12.07 3.24 18.26
N ASP A 304 12.77 3.20 17.12
CA ASP A 304 14.08 2.58 17.06
C ASP A 304 15.13 3.44 17.77
N PRO A 305 15.94 2.88 18.68
CA PRO A 305 17.00 3.64 19.37
C PRO A 305 18.04 4.18 18.38
N ILE A 306 18.31 3.42 17.33
CA ILE A 306 19.12 3.85 16.18
C ILE A 306 18.48 3.38 14.89
N PRO A 307 18.66 4.10 13.75
CA PRO A 307 18.13 3.67 12.45
C PRO A 307 18.59 2.28 12.07
N THR A 308 17.68 1.46 11.54
CA THR A 308 17.92 0.05 11.21
C THR A 308 19.19 -0.19 10.37
N HIS A 309 19.44 0.66 9.35
CA HIS A 309 20.62 0.53 8.51
C HIS A 309 21.94 0.70 9.29
N LEU A 310 21.95 1.59 10.31
CA LEU A 310 23.10 1.74 11.19
C LEU A 310 23.24 0.53 12.11
N LEU A 311 22.14 0.02 12.66
CA LEU A 311 22.14 -1.19 13.48
C LEU A 311 22.74 -2.38 12.70
N GLN A 312 22.38 -2.54 11.42
CA GLN A 312 22.93 -3.58 10.56
C GLN A 312 24.43 -3.42 10.32
N VAL A 313 24.91 -2.20 10.14
CA VAL A 313 26.33 -1.91 9.92
C VAL A 313 27.16 -2.17 11.17
N ILE A 314 26.63 -1.85 12.39
CA ILE A 314 27.34 -2.09 13.66
C ILE A 314 26.91 -3.43 14.31
N SER A 315 26.32 -4.34 13.54
CA SER A 315 25.73 -5.58 14.07
C SER A 315 26.70 -6.38 14.93
N SER A 316 27.96 -6.49 14.56
CA SER A 316 29.00 -7.18 15.35
C SER A 316 29.12 -6.68 16.80
N SER A 317 28.91 -5.40 17.04
CA SER A 317 29.00 -4.79 18.38
C SER A 317 27.75 -5.01 19.24
N VAL A 318 26.61 -5.31 18.64
CA VAL A 318 25.32 -5.41 19.36
C VAL A 318 24.81 -6.85 19.45
N ILE A 319 25.26 -7.76 18.59
CA ILE A 319 24.78 -9.14 18.54
C ILE A 319 24.90 -9.87 19.88
N PRO A 320 26.01 -9.84 20.63
CA PRO A 320 26.11 -10.56 21.89
C PRO A 320 25.04 -10.13 22.91
N SER A 321 24.86 -8.82 23.09
CA SER A 321 23.84 -8.27 23.99
C SER A 321 22.41 -8.56 23.52
N LEU A 322 22.15 -8.44 22.21
CA LEU A 322 20.84 -8.77 21.62
C LEU A 322 20.51 -10.25 21.74
N THR A 323 21.52 -11.14 21.57
CA THR A 323 21.33 -12.58 21.75
C THR A 323 20.96 -12.90 23.18
N HIS A 324 21.61 -12.26 24.14
CA HIS A 324 21.26 -12.41 25.55
C HIS A 324 19.82 -11.94 25.84
N ILE A 325 19.43 -10.73 25.40
CA ILE A 325 18.09 -10.19 25.62
C ILE A 325 17.00 -11.08 24.99
N ILE A 326 17.23 -11.53 23.74
CA ILE A 326 16.27 -12.37 23.05
C ILE A 326 16.13 -13.72 23.76
N ASN A 327 17.23 -14.37 24.14
CA ASN A 327 17.20 -15.65 24.84
C ASN A 327 16.60 -15.51 26.25
N SER A 328 16.90 -14.42 26.98
CA SER A 328 16.28 -14.09 28.27
C SER A 328 14.76 -13.95 28.12
N SER A 329 14.29 -13.23 27.07
CA SER A 329 12.87 -13.08 26.76
C SER A 329 12.19 -14.44 26.48
N LEU A 330 12.81 -15.29 25.69
CA LEU A 330 12.28 -16.60 25.32
C LEU A 330 12.23 -17.56 26.53
N HIS A 331 13.27 -17.51 27.38
CA HIS A 331 13.37 -18.37 28.57
C HIS A 331 12.40 -17.93 29.67
N SER A 332 12.30 -16.62 29.95
CA SER A 332 11.40 -16.08 30.98
C SER A 332 9.93 -16.06 30.59
N GLY A 333 9.61 -16.28 29.31
CA GLY A 333 8.24 -16.12 28.80
C GLY A 333 7.76 -14.65 28.83
N THR A 334 8.67 -13.68 28.80
CA THR A 334 8.34 -12.25 28.92
C THR A 334 8.70 -11.48 27.66
N PHE A 335 7.72 -10.81 27.04
CA PHE A 335 7.96 -9.89 25.95
C PHE A 335 8.32 -8.49 26.53
N PRO A 336 9.48 -7.90 26.16
CA PRO A 336 9.94 -6.64 26.77
C PRO A 336 8.93 -5.49 26.66
N SER A 337 8.71 -4.79 27.77
CA SER A 337 7.75 -3.68 27.85
C SER A 337 8.10 -2.53 26.91
N ALA A 338 9.38 -2.23 26.70
CA ALA A 338 9.86 -1.24 25.74
C ALA A 338 9.40 -1.50 24.30
N PHE A 339 9.05 -2.76 23.95
CA PHE A 339 8.63 -3.16 22.62
C PHE A 339 7.12 -3.26 22.46
N LYS A 340 6.34 -3.03 23.53
CA LYS A 340 4.87 -3.10 23.51
C LYS A 340 4.21 -1.86 22.91
N GLN A 341 4.94 -0.76 22.78
CA GLN A 341 4.44 0.48 22.21
C GLN A 341 4.50 0.44 20.68
N ALA A 342 3.44 0.93 20.01
CA ALA A 342 3.39 1.11 18.57
C ALA A 342 3.24 2.59 18.19
N ARG A 343 3.84 2.99 17.08
CA ARG A 343 3.57 4.27 16.44
C ARG A 343 2.65 4.04 15.25
N VAL A 344 1.40 4.50 15.34
CA VAL A 344 0.41 4.33 14.29
C VAL A 344 0.46 5.50 13.31
N SER A 345 0.52 5.19 12.02
CA SER A 345 0.39 6.15 10.93
C SER A 345 -0.94 5.91 10.22
N PRO A 346 -1.87 6.88 10.22
CA PRO A 346 -3.11 6.77 9.45
C PRO A 346 -2.82 6.69 7.95
N LEU A 347 -3.31 5.65 7.29
CA LEU A 347 -3.15 5.45 5.85
C LEU A 347 -4.50 5.49 5.16
N LEU A 348 -4.69 6.41 4.21
CA LEU A 348 -5.92 6.50 3.42
C LEU A 348 -6.11 5.20 2.62
N LYS A 349 -7.29 4.57 2.74
CA LYS A 349 -7.59 3.27 2.11
C LYS A 349 -7.48 3.31 0.59
N LYS A 350 -7.90 4.41 -0.05
CA LYS A 350 -7.76 4.67 -1.48
C LYS A 350 -7.51 6.16 -1.72
N PRO A 351 -6.65 6.55 -2.68
CA PRO A 351 -6.36 7.97 -2.97
C PRO A 351 -7.60 8.81 -3.39
N SER A 352 -8.64 8.14 -3.89
CA SER A 352 -9.89 8.79 -4.33
C SER A 352 -10.88 9.07 -3.21
N LEU A 353 -10.63 8.59 -1.98
CA LEU A 353 -11.53 8.80 -0.85
C LEU A 353 -11.32 10.18 -0.22
N ASN A 354 -12.38 10.71 0.38
CA ASN A 354 -12.34 11.99 1.06
C ASN A 354 -11.38 11.94 2.28
N PRO A 355 -10.28 12.71 2.29
CA PRO A 355 -9.31 12.70 3.38
C PRO A 355 -9.78 13.42 4.65
N ALA A 356 -10.95 14.06 4.64
CA ALA A 356 -11.53 14.69 5.83
C ALA A 356 -12.31 13.71 6.71
N LEU A 357 -12.54 12.48 6.24
CA LEU A 357 -13.34 11.47 6.96
C LEU A 357 -12.41 10.42 7.59
N LEU A 358 -12.47 10.28 8.91
CA LEU A 358 -11.65 9.33 9.68
C LEU A 358 -11.86 7.87 9.25
N GLU A 359 -13.08 7.50 8.89
CA GLU A 359 -13.47 6.15 8.43
C GLU A 359 -12.75 5.70 7.16
N ASN A 360 -12.24 6.64 6.36
CA ASN A 360 -11.49 6.35 5.14
C ASN A 360 -10.04 5.94 5.41
N TYR A 361 -9.61 5.97 6.66
CA TYR A 361 -8.26 5.59 7.05
C TYR A 361 -8.22 4.20 7.70
N ARG A 362 -7.03 3.59 7.62
CA ARG A 362 -6.66 2.38 8.36
C ARG A 362 -5.42 2.65 9.21
N PRO A 363 -5.30 2.07 10.40
CA PRO A 363 -4.11 2.19 11.22
C PRO A 363 -2.99 1.32 10.65
N LEU A 364 -1.80 1.89 10.42
CA LEU A 364 -0.59 1.14 10.12
C LEU A 364 0.35 1.27 11.30
N SER A 365 0.62 0.17 11.99
CA SER A 365 1.50 0.14 13.17
C SER A 365 2.96 0.03 12.75
N LEU A 366 3.76 1.01 13.16
CA LEU A 366 5.21 0.99 13.07
C LEU A 366 5.74 0.46 14.41
N LEU A 367 6.40 -0.69 14.38
CA LEU A 367 7.02 -1.35 15.53
C LEU A 367 8.53 -1.27 15.42
N ALA A 368 9.21 -1.24 16.55
CA ALA A 368 10.67 -1.19 16.61
C ALA A 368 11.29 -2.40 15.88
N PHE A 369 12.38 -2.17 15.19
CA PHE A 369 13.08 -3.20 14.40
C PHE A 369 13.52 -4.38 15.28
N ILE A 370 14.03 -4.10 16.47
CA ILE A 370 14.47 -5.13 17.43
C ILE A 370 13.29 -5.97 17.90
N ALA A 371 12.14 -5.34 18.16
CA ALA A 371 10.90 -6.06 18.47
C ALA A 371 10.51 -7.02 17.35
N LYS A 372 10.58 -6.59 16.09
CA LYS A 372 10.32 -7.44 14.92
C LYS A 372 11.33 -8.57 14.77
N THR A 373 12.58 -8.35 15.18
CA THR A 373 13.62 -9.40 15.18
C THR A 373 13.28 -10.49 16.20
N LEU A 374 12.86 -10.12 17.42
CA LEU A 374 12.37 -11.05 18.43
C LEU A 374 11.09 -11.78 17.98
N GLU A 375 10.13 -11.05 17.40
CA GLU A 375 8.93 -11.68 16.81
C GLU A 375 9.30 -12.70 15.72
N ARG A 376 10.30 -12.44 14.89
CA ARG A 376 10.75 -13.37 13.84
C ARG A 376 11.40 -14.62 14.39
N ALA A 377 12.15 -14.49 15.49
CA ALA A 377 12.69 -15.63 16.22
C ALA A 377 11.61 -16.58 16.71
N VAL A 378 10.54 -16.02 17.27
CA VAL A 378 9.36 -16.74 17.73
C VAL A 378 8.56 -17.31 16.55
N PHE A 379 8.33 -16.49 15.52
CA PHE A 379 7.61 -16.91 14.31
C PHE A 379 8.23 -18.16 13.68
N ASN A 380 9.56 -18.18 13.54
CA ASN A 380 10.24 -19.32 12.91
C ASN A 380 10.00 -20.62 13.65
N GLN A 381 10.11 -20.61 14.98
CA GLN A 381 9.92 -21.81 15.81
C GLN A 381 8.43 -22.23 15.88
N LEU A 382 7.55 -21.28 16.12
CA LEU A 382 6.10 -21.54 16.20
C LEU A 382 5.54 -22.02 14.85
N SER A 383 5.92 -21.38 13.75
CA SER A 383 5.49 -21.79 12.41
C SER A 383 5.99 -23.18 12.04
N MET A 384 7.23 -23.51 12.41
CA MET A 384 7.78 -24.86 12.21
C MET A 384 6.95 -25.91 12.95
N PHE A 385 6.65 -25.68 14.23
CA PHE A 385 5.83 -26.60 15.03
C PHE A 385 4.42 -26.78 14.42
N LEU A 386 3.76 -25.69 14.05
CA LEU A 386 2.42 -25.72 13.47
C LEU A 386 2.37 -26.47 12.12
N VAL A 387 3.37 -26.25 11.27
CA VAL A 387 3.47 -26.91 9.94
C VAL A 387 3.79 -28.40 10.09
N GLN A 388 4.76 -28.76 10.94
CA GLN A 388 5.14 -30.17 11.14
C GLN A 388 4.01 -31.03 11.68
N ASN A 389 3.11 -30.43 12.46
CA ASN A 389 1.99 -31.13 13.07
C ASN A 389 0.64 -30.91 12.34
N ASN A 390 0.66 -30.30 11.15
CA ASN A 390 -0.54 -30.01 10.34
C ASN A 390 -1.65 -29.27 11.10
N LEU A 391 -1.30 -28.34 11.98
CA LEU A 391 -2.23 -27.60 12.83
C LEU A 391 -2.84 -26.36 12.16
N LEU A 392 -2.32 -25.96 11.01
CA LEU A 392 -2.85 -24.84 10.24
C LEU A 392 -3.87 -25.33 9.20
N ASP A 393 -4.88 -24.50 8.96
CA ASP A 393 -5.89 -24.79 7.94
C ASP A 393 -5.23 -24.94 6.55
N SER A 394 -5.51 -26.06 5.89
CA SER A 394 -5.00 -26.38 4.55
C SER A 394 -5.55 -25.42 3.47
N ASN A 395 -6.76 -24.89 3.68
CA ASN A 395 -7.43 -23.98 2.75
C ASN A 395 -7.08 -22.50 3.00
N GLN A 396 -6.19 -22.19 3.96
CA GLN A 396 -5.64 -20.84 4.14
C GLN A 396 -4.40 -20.67 3.27
N SER A 397 -4.43 -19.70 2.35
CA SER A 397 -3.29 -19.33 1.48
C SER A 397 -2.60 -18.03 1.89
N GLY A 398 -3.27 -17.18 2.66
CA GLY A 398 -2.69 -15.92 3.09
C GLY A 398 -1.49 -16.13 4.01
N PHE A 399 -0.39 -15.40 3.77
CA PHE A 399 0.84 -15.44 4.57
C PHE A 399 1.54 -16.82 4.66
N LYS A 400 1.19 -17.74 3.78
CA LYS A 400 1.74 -19.11 3.74
C LYS A 400 2.76 -19.24 2.62
N SER A 401 3.92 -19.83 2.92
CA SER A 401 4.96 -20.08 1.92
C SER A 401 4.46 -21.01 0.82
N GLY A 402 4.86 -20.76 -0.43
CA GLY A 402 4.43 -21.51 -1.60
C GLY A 402 2.99 -21.24 -2.06
N HIS A 403 2.25 -20.34 -1.39
CA HIS A 403 0.89 -19.94 -1.73
C HIS A 403 0.84 -18.49 -2.22
N SER A 404 -0.14 -18.20 -3.08
CA SER A 404 -0.36 -16.87 -3.65
C SER A 404 -1.85 -16.62 -3.91
N THR A 405 -2.21 -15.38 -4.20
CA THR A 405 -3.57 -15.05 -4.67
C THR A 405 -3.94 -15.84 -5.92
N GLU A 406 -2.96 -16.13 -6.79
CA GLU A 406 -3.19 -16.88 -8.01
C GLU A 406 -3.45 -18.36 -7.76
N THR A 407 -2.69 -19.01 -6.85
CA THR A 407 -2.94 -20.42 -6.49
C THR A 407 -4.30 -20.57 -5.79
N ALA A 408 -4.68 -19.64 -4.93
CA ALA A 408 -5.99 -19.62 -4.28
C ALA A 408 -7.13 -19.48 -5.30
N LEU A 409 -7.02 -18.51 -6.23
CA LEU A 409 -8.02 -18.30 -7.28
C LEU A 409 -8.10 -19.46 -8.29
N LEU A 410 -6.97 -20.09 -8.60
CA LEU A 410 -6.96 -21.29 -9.47
C LEU A 410 -7.74 -22.43 -8.82
N SER A 411 -7.52 -22.69 -7.54
CA SER A 411 -8.25 -23.74 -6.80
C SER A 411 -9.77 -23.51 -6.86
N VAL A 412 -10.22 -22.30 -6.54
CA VAL A 412 -11.66 -21.96 -6.59
C VAL A 412 -12.21 -22.00 -8.01
N THR A 413 -11.50 -21.38 -8.96
CA THR A 413 -11.97 -21.29 -10.35
C THR A 413 -12.06 -22.68 -11.01
N GLU A 414 -11.12 -23.57 -10.72
CA GLU A 414 -11.12 -24.92 -11.27
C GLU A 414 -12.27 -25.74 -10.70
N ALA A 415 -12.57 -25.62 -9.39
CA ALA A 415 -13.75 -26.26 -8.79
C ALA A 415 -15.05 -25.81 -9.48
N LEU A 416 -15.20 -24.51 -9.75
CA LEU A 416 -16.36 -23.96 -10.47
C LEU A 416 -16.45 -24.44 -11.94
N ARG A 417 -15.31 -24.58 -12.63
CA ARG A 417 -15.23 -25.09 -14.01
C ARG A 417 -15.60 -26.58 -14.09
N LEU A 418 -15.08 -27.40 -13.15
CA LEU A 418 -15.39 -28.82 -13.05
C LEU A 418 -16.88 -29.04 -12.76
N ALA A 419 -17.46 -28.24 -11.87
CA ALA A 419 -18.89 -28.29 -11.59
C ALA A 419 -19.72 -27.99 -12.85
N ARG A 420 -19.37 -26.95 -13.61
CA ARG A 420 -20.04 -26.64 -14.87
C ARG A 420 -19.87 -27.74 -15.91
N ALA A 421 -18.69 -28.34 -16.02
CA ALA A 421 -18.45 -29.48 -16.93
C ALA A 421 -19.32 -30.69 -16.55
N ALA A 422 -19.66 -30.84 -15.26
CA ALA A 422 -20.61 -31.83 -14.74
C ALA A 422 -22.07 -31.37 -14.80
N SER A 423 -22.40 -30.35 -15.59
CA SER A 423 -23.75 -29.77 -15.74
C SER A 423 -24.39 -29.30 -14.44
N LYS A 424 -23.57 -28.85 -13.47
CA LYS A 424 -24.01 -28.28 -12.19
C LYS A 424 -23.87 -26.75 -12.20
N SER A 425 -24.80 -26.07 -11.58
CA SER A 425 -24.65 -24.67 -11.21
C SER A 425 -23.82 -24.55 -9.92
N SER A 426 -23.19 -23.43 -9.72
CA SER A 426 -22.40 -23.18 -8.49
C SER A 426 -22.67 -21.80 -7.94
N VAL A 427 -22.57 -21.66 -6.63
CA VAL A 427 -22.48 -20.35 -5.97
C VAL A 427 -21.05 -20.12 -5.48
N LEU A 428 -20.64 -18.85 -5.55
CA LEU A 428 -19.44 -18.33 -4.92
C LEU A 428 -19.85 -17.14 -4.06
N ILE A 429 -19.57 -17.20 -2.77
CA ILE A 429 -19.86 -16.15 -1.78
C ILE A 429 -18.52 -15.64 -1.27
N LEU A 430 -18.31 -14.33 -1.38
CA LEU A 430 -17.12 -13.64 -0.90
C LEU A 430 -17.49 -12.87 0.38
N LEU A 431 -16.93 -13.30 1.51
CA LEU A 431 -17.15 -12.66 2.80
C LEU A 431 -16.04 -11.64 3.09
N ASP A 432 -16.43 -10.43 3.52
CA ASP A 432 -15.52 -9.37 3.99
C ASP A 432 -15.72 -9.18 5.51
N LEU A 433 -14.64 -8.93 6.23
CA LEU A 433 -14.67 -8.67 7.67
C LEU A 433 -14.36 -7.21 7.99
N SER A 434 -15.02 -6.68 9.01
CA SER A 434 -14.78 -5.32 9.51
C SER A 434 -13.65 -5.33 10.53
N ALA A 435 -12.50 -4.68 10.21
CA ALA A 435 -11.37 -4.51 11.13
C ALA A 435 -10.82 -5.83 11.74
N ALA A 436 -10.79 -6.90 10.94
CA ALA A 436 -10.51 -8.27 11.38
C ALA A 436 -9.28 -8.41 12.29
N PHE A 437 -8.16 -7.77 11.94
CA PHE A 437 -6.93 -7.81 12.75
C PHE A 437 -7.04 -7.01 14.06
N ASP A 438 -7.87 -5.98 14.08
CA ASP A 438 -7.98 -5.06 15.22
C ASP A 438 -8.95 -5.56 16.30
N THR A 439 -9.79 -6.58 15.96
CA THR A 439 -10.85 -7.10 16.84
C THR A 439 -10.54 -8.48 17.41
N VAL A 440 -9.41 -9.09 17.08
CA VAL A 440 -9.00 -10.40 17.62
C VAL A 440 -9.07 -10.40 19.16
N ASN A 441 -9.88 -11.26 19.75
CA ASN A 441 -9.97 -11.41 21.20
C ASN A 441 -8.78 -12.24 21.72
N HIS A 442 -8.01 -11.68 22.67
CA HIS A 442 -6.79 -12.30 23.17
C HIS A 442 -7.07 -13.60 23.94
N GLN A 443 -8.17 -13.68 24.69
CA GLN A 443 -8.51 -14.88 25.48
C GLN A 443 -8.88 -16.04 24.55
N ILE A 444 -9.69 -15.80 23.53
CA ILE A 444 -10.06 -16.79 22.53
C ILE A 444 -8.82 -17.25 21.76
N LEU A 445 -7.93 -16.34 21.38
CA LEU A 445 -6.66 -16.68 20.72
C LEU A 445 -5.78 -17.57 21.60
N LEU A 446 -5.60 -17.21 22.88
CA LEU A 446 -4.81 -17.99 23.83
C LEU A 446 -5.44 -19.37 24.10
N SER A 447 -6.76 -19.44 24.17
CA SER A 447 -7.49 -20.71 24.27
C SER A 447 -7.26 -21.60 23.04
N THR A 448 -7.31 -21.03 21.84
CA THR A 448 -7.03 -21.73 20.58
C THR A 448 -5.59 -22.24 20.54
N LEU A 449 -4.63 -21.44 20.98
CA LEU A 449 -3.21 -21.84 21.07
C LEU A 449 -3.02 -23.02 22.05
N ARG A 450 -3.70 -23.01 23.20
CA ARG A 450 -3.69 -24.14 24.14
C ARG A 450 -4.26 -25.42 23.52
N LYS A 451 -5.37 -25.30 22.80
CA LYS A 451 -5.99 -26.46 22.08
C LYS A 451 -5.04 -27.04 21.02
N MET A 452 -4.15 -26.22 20.43
CA MET A 452 -3.12 -26.65 19.50
C MET A 452 -1.88 -27.27 20.18
N GLY A 453 -1.85 -27.37 21.51
CA GLY A 453 -0.74 -27.96 22.28
C GLY A 453 0.34 -26.98 22.69
N ILE A 454 0.12 -25.66 22.55
CA ILE A 454 1.07 -24.63 23.01
C ILE A 454 0.82 -24.38 24.50
N SER A 455 1.86 -24.51 25.32
CA SER A 455 1.78 -24.48 26.80
C SER A 455 3.03 -23.82 27.40
N GLY A 456 3.17 -23.86 28.72
CA GLY A 456 4.38 -23.45 29.44
C GLY A 456 4.84 -22.04 29.14
N THR A 457 6.18 -21.86 29.08
CA THR A 457 6.79 -20.55 28.83
C THR A 457 6.50 -20.01 27.42
N ALA A 458 6.23 -20.88 26.44
CA ALA A 458 5.86 -20.45 25.09
C ALA A 458 4.49 -19.76 25.09
N LEU A 459 3.50 -20.33 25.79
CA LEU A 459 2.19 -19.69 25.92
C LEU A 459 2.24 -18.43 26.79
N GLN A 460 3.04 -18.45 27.86
CA GLN A 460 3.28 -17.28 28.71
C GLN A 460 3.86 -16.11 27.90
N TRP A 461 4.83 -16.40 27.03
CA TRP A 461 5.42 -15.38 26.16
C TRP A 461 4.38 -14.78 25.21
N LEU A 462 3.54 -15.61 24.57
CA LEU A 462 2.47 -15.13 23.70
C LEU A 462 1.44 -14.29 24.43
N ASN A 463 1.09 -14.68 25.67
CA ASN A 463 0.23 -13.86 26.53
C ASN A 463 0.90 -12.52 26.86
N SER A 464 2.18 -12.53 27.26
CA SER A 464 2.97 -11.31 27.51
C SER A 464 3.09 -10.42 26.26
N TYR A 465 3.22 -11.02 25.07
CA TYR A 465 3.26 -10.30 23.79
C TYR A 465 1.96 -9.55 23.49
N LEU A 466 0.81 -10.12 23.83
CA LEU A 466 -0.52 -9.55 23.58
C LEU A 466 -0.93 -8.51 24.65
N SER A 467 -0.49 -8.69 25.90
CA SER A 467 -0.91 -7.88 27.06
C SER A 467 -0.24 -6.52 27.11
N ASP A 468 -0.92 -5.53 27.71
CA ASP A 468 -0.40 -4.20 28.05
C ASP A 468 0.22 -3.44 26.85
N ARG A 469 -0.31 -3.65 25.69
CA ARG A 469 0.12 -2.93 24.49
C ARG A 469 -0.52 -1.56 24.43
N SER A 470 0.26 -0.60 23.89
CA SER A 470 -0.23 0.76 23.67
C SER A 470 0.19 1.28 22.30
N PHE A 471 -0.53 2.30 21.83
CA PHE A 471 -0.17 2.98 20.61
C PHE A 471 -0.34 4.50 20.74
N MET A 472 0.43 5.22 19.94
CA MET A 472 0.28 6.65 19.69
C MET A 472 0.18 6.91 18.20
N VAL A 473 -0.70 7.81 17.79
CA VAL A 473 -0.85 8.19 16.39
C VAL A 473 0.10 9.32 16.02
N SER A 474 0.78 9.18 14.88
CA SER A 474 1.56 10.26 14.27
C SER A 474 0.84 10.82 13.07
N TRP A 475 0.48 12.11 13.13
CA TRP A 475 -0.20 12.80 12.06
C TRP A 475 0.39 14.19 11.84
N ARG A 476 0.85 14.48 10.62
CA ARG A 476 1.40 15.79 10.22
C ARG A 476 2.49 16.39 11.11
N GLY A 477 3.22 15.56 11.83
CA GLY A 477 4.30 15.97 12.73
C GLY A 477 3.90 16.06 14.19
N GLU A 478 2.63 15.90 14.50
CA GLU A 478 2.08 15.78 15.85
C GLU A 478 1.99 14.33 16.27
N VAL A 479 1.89 14.10 17.56
CA VAL A 479 1.77 12.79 18.20
C VAL A 479 0.65 12.84 19.21
N SER A 480 -0.27 11.88 19.14
CA SER A 480 -1.39 11.78 20.08
C SER A 480 -0.94 11.34 21.46
N LYS A 481 -1.86 11.44 22.41
CA LYS A 481 -1.77 10.74 23.70
C LYS A 481 -1.73 9.23 23.45
N SER A 482 -1.11 8.49 24.39
CA SER A 482 -1.06 7.03 24.36
C SER A 482 -2.45 6.43 24.58
N GLN A 483 -2.80 5.42 23.79
CA GLN A 483 -4.03 4.64 23.92
C GLN A 483 -3.68 3.18 24.18
N LEU A 484 -4.46 2.50 25.01
CA LEU A 484 -4.31 1.06 25.24
C LEU A 484 -4.90 0.25 24.07
N LEU A 485 -4.24 -0.84 23.74
CA LEU A 485 -4.71 -1.82 22.76
C LEU A 485 -5.23 -3.05 23.52
N ALA A 486 -6.53 -3.07 23.79
CA ALA A 486 -7.17 -4.14 24.57
C ALA A 486 -7.46 -5.39 23.74
N THR A 487 -7.60 -5.25 22.42
CA THR A 487 -7.90 -6.32 21.47
C THR A 487 -7.05 -6.17 20.22
N GLY A 488 -7.03 -7.20 19.41
CA GLY A 488 -6.36 -7.19 18.11
C GLY A 488 -4.89 -7.57 18.16
N VAL A 489 -4.33 -7.72 16.97
CA VAL A 489 -2.91 -7.92 16.73
C VAL A 489 -2.37 -6.76 15.90
N PRO A 490 -1.18 -6.21 16.20
CA PRO A 490 -0.69 -5.00 15.53
C PRO A 490 -0.55 -5.20 14.02
N GLN A 491 -1.24 -4.38 13.21
CA GLN A 491 -1.09 -4.39 11.75
C GLN A 491 0.30 -3.90 11.36
N GLY A 492 1.19 -4.83 10.97
CA GLY A 492 2.61 -4.56 10.67
C GLY A 492 3.59 -5.28 11.58
N SER A 493 3.11 -6.11 12.52
CA SER A 493 3.90 -7.07 13.28
C SER A 493 4.27 -8.29 12.42
N VAL A 494 5.24 -9.06 12.85
CA VAL A 494 5.64 -10.32 12.19
C VAL A 494 4.70 -11.46 12.57
N LEU A 495 4.26 -11.50 13.83
CA LEU A 495 3.38 -12.55 14.35
C LEU A 495 1.91 -12.35 14.00
N GLY A 496 1.46 -11.10 13.79
CA GLY A 496 0.05 -10.79 13.54
C GLY A 496 -0.63 -11.68 12.50
N PRO A 497 -0.07 -11.85 11.30
CA PRO A 497 -0.62 -12.73 10.26
C PRO A 497 -0.79 -14.20 10.70
N LEU A 498 0.22 -14.75 11.37
CA LEU A 498 0.17 -16.14 11.85
C LEU A 498 -0.88 -16.30 12.95
N LEU A 499 -0.92 -15.39 13.92
CA LEU A 499 -1.88 -15.40 15.01
C LEU A 499 -3.32 -15.26 14.51
N PHE A 500 -3.54 -14.42 13.49
CA PHE A 500 -4.83 -14.29 12.84
C PHE A 500 -5.23 -15.59 12.11
N SER A 501 -4.30 -16.24 11.40
CA SER A 501 -4.56 -17.53 10.75
C SER A 501 -4.92 -18.61 11.76
N ILE A 502 -4.26 -18.65 12.92
CA ILE A 502 -4.59 -19.54 14.05
C ILE A 502 -6.00 -19.26 14.57
N TYR A 503 -6.33 -17.97 14.75
CA TYR A 503 -7.64 -17.53 15.23
C TYR A 503 -8.80 -17.99 14.36
N MET A 504 -8.60 -18.02 13.03
CA MET A 504 -9.60 -18.42 12.04
C MET A 504 -9.71 -19.93 11.80
N THR A 505 -8.82 -20.75 12.38
CA THR A 505 -8.69 -22.17 12.00
C THR A 505 -9.98 -22.98 12.14
N SER A 506 -10.79 -22.74 13.17
CA SER A 506 -12.03 -23.50 13.42
C SER A 506 -13.20 -23.13 12.50
N LEU A 507 -13.14 -22.00 11.78
CA LEU A 507 -14.19 -21.60 10.83
C LEU A 507 -14.42 -22.64 9.73
N GLY A 508 -13.36 -23.30 9.27
CA GLY A 508 -13.44 -24.29 8.22
C GLY A 508 -14.37 -25.44 8.51
N SER A 509 -14.39 -25.93 9.77
CA SER A 509 -15.27 -27.02 10.19
C SER A 509 -16.76 -26.62 10.16
N VAL A 510 -17.07 -25.37 10.51
CA VAL A 510 -18.42 -24.81 10.44
C VAL A 510 -18.93 -24.79 8.99
N ILE A 511 -18.08 -24.34 8.07
CA ILE A 511 -18.42 -24.27 6.64
C ILE A 511 -18.63 -25.67 6.04
N GLN A 512 -17.73 -26.59 6.34
CA GLN A 512 -17.77 -27.97 5.80
C GLN A 512 -18.97 -28.76 6.30
N LYS A 513 -19.48 -28.50 7.51
CA LYS A 513 -20.69 -29.12 8.06
C LYS A 513 -21.91 -28.96 7.15
N HIS A 514 -21.98 -27.85 6.38
CA HIS A 514 -23.06 -27.57 5.42
C HIS A 514 -22.76 -28.10 4.00
N GLY A 515 -21.65 -28.83 3.82
CA GLY A 515 -21.24 -29.34 2.51
C GLY A 515 -20.70 -28.27 1.55
N PHE A 516 -20.25 -27.13 2.09
CA PHE A 516 -19.53 -26.12 1.32
C PHE A 516 -18.05 -26.41 1.30
N SER A 517 -17.43 -26.10 0.17
CA SER A 517 -16.00 -25.91 0.07
C SER A 517 -15.66 -24.44 0.33
N TYR A 518 -14.45 -24.19 0.78
CA TYR A 518 -14.00 -22.82 1.04
C TYR A 518 -12.51 -22.66 0.75
N HIS A 519 -12.11 -21.42 0.59
CA HIS A 519 -10.71 -21.02 0.51
C HIS A 519 -10.53 -19.67 1.18
N CYS A 520 -9.54 -19.54 2.07
CA CYS A 520 -9.23 -18.31 2.77
C CYS A 520 -7.93 -17.69 2.24
N TYR A 521 -7.92 -16.37 2.13
CA TYR A 521 -6.71 -15.58 1.90
C TYR A 521 -6.64 -14.46 2.94
N ALA A 522 -5.94 -14.70 4.04
CA ALA A 522 -6.00 -13.91 5.26
C ALA A 522 -7.45 -13.82 5.80
N ASP A 523 -8.03 -12.63 5.83
CA ASP A 523 -9.41 -12.36 6.24
C ASP A 523 -10.44 -12.54 5.11
N ASP A 524 -10.02 -12.53 3.85
CA ASP A 524 -10.91 -12.77 2.70
C ASP A 524 -11.30 -14.26 2.65
N THR A 525 -12.57 -14.58 2.92
CA THR A 525 -13.10 -15.94 2.91
C THR A 525 -14.01 -16.16 1.72
N GLN A 526 -13.73 -17.18 0.93
CA GLN A 526 -14.45 -17.58 -0.28
C GLN A 526 -15.17 -18.89 -0.02
N LEU A 527 -16.50 -18.87 -0.06
CA LEU A 527 -17.34 -20.07 0.07
C LEU A 527 -17.85 -20.46 -1.29
N TYR A 528 -17.82 -21.75 -1.61
CA TYR A 528 -18.41 -22.22 -2.88
C TYR A 528 -18.99 -23.62 -2.74
N PHE A 529 -20.09 -23.86 -3.42
CA PHE A 529 -20.65 -25.19 -3.56
C PHE A 529 -21.42 -25.32 -4.88
N SER A 530 -21.63 -26.55 -5.32
CA SER A 530 -22.28 -26.86 -6.59
C SER A 530 -23.56 -27.65 -6.38
N PHE A 531 -24.57 -27.38 -7.19
CA PHE A 531 -25.92 -27.93 -7.06
C PHE A 531 -26.55 -28.19 -8.43
N GLN A 532 -27.59 -29.01 -8.47
CA GLN A 532 -28.38 -29.20 -9.67
C GLN A 532 -29.21 -27.94 -9.95
N PRO A 533 -29.37 -27.52 -11.22
CA PRO A 533 -30.05 -26.26 -11.56
C PRO A 533 -31.46 -26.09 -10.99
N ASP A 534 -32.15 -27.19 -10.75
CA ASP A 534 -33.52 -27.28 -10.24
C ASP A 534 -33.64 -27.67 -8.76
N ASP A 535 -32.54 -27.67 -8.02
CA ASP A 535 -32.51 -27.98 -6.58
C ASP A 535 -33.20 -26.85 -5.78
N PRO A 536 -34.39 -27.15 -5.17
CA PRO A 536 -35.13 -26.13 -4.39
C PRO A 536 -34.50 -25.84 -3.03
N THR A 537 -33.56 -26.65 -2.56
CA THR A 537 -32.97 -26.54 -1.20
C THR A 537 -31.81 -25.56 -1.13
N VAL A 538 -31.34 -25.04 -2.25
CA VAL A 538 -30.13 -24.20 -2.38
C VAL A 538 -30.18 -23.00 -1.45
N VAL A 539 -31.27 -22.25 -1.48
CA VAL A 539 -31.42 -21.01 -0.68
C VAL A 539 -31.40 -21.36 0.82
N ALA A 540 -32.10 -22.39 1.23
CA ALA A 540 -32.13 -22.83 2.63
C ALA A 540 -30.74 -23.27 3.12
N ARG A 541 -30.00 -24.01 2.30
CA ARG A 541 -28.62 -24.44 2.61
C ARG A 541 -27.65 -23.27 2.74
N ILE A 542 -27.72 -22.30 1.82
CA ILE A 542 -26.90 -21.08 1.89
C ILE A 542 -27.25 -20.31 3.17
N SER A 543 -28.53 -20.10 3.44
CA SER A 543 -28.99 -19.35 4.63
C SER A 543 -28.53 -20.02 5.91
N ALA A 544 -28.66 -21.35 6.03
CA ALA A 544 -28.20 -22.10 7.20
C ALA A 544 -26.68 -21.99 7.40
N CYS A 545 -25.90 -22.13 6.33
CA CYS A 545 -24.45 -21.99 6.38
C CYS A 545 -24.04 -20.56 6.82
N LEU A 546 -24.61 -19.54 6.24
CA LEU A 546 -24.31 -18.14 6.59
C LEU A 546 -24.77 -17.79 8.02
N SER A 547 -25.85 -18.38 8.50
CA SER A 547 -26.31 -18.22 9.87
C SER A 547 -25.30 -18.82 10.87
N ASP A 548 -24.84 -20.06 10.63
CA ASP A 548 -23.84 -20.71 11.49
C ASP A 548 -22.49 -19.97 11.44
N ILE A 549 -22.09 -19.46 10.26
CA ILE A 549 -20.89 -18.61 10.12
C ILE A 549 -21.07 -17.32 10.92
N SER A 550 -22.25 -16.67 10.84
CA SER A 550 -22.53 -15.46 11.61
C SER A 550 -22.48 -15.71 13.12
N SER A 551 -23.02 -16.83 13.59
CA SER A 551 -22.92 -17.24 14.98
C SER A 551 -21.46 -17.45 15.39
N TRP A 552 -20.69 -18.21 14.60
CA TRP A 552 -19.27 -18.43 14.85
C TRP A 552 -18.47 -17.12 14.90
N MET A 553 -18.76 -16.18 13.97
CA MET A 553 -18.12 -14.87 13.97
C MET A 553 -18.45 -14.07 15.23
N ASN A 554 -19.70 -14.11 15.69
CA ASN A 554 -20.10 -13.48 16.94
C ASN A 554 -19.36 -14.08 18.14
N ASP A 555 -19.26 -15.41 18.23
CA ASP A 555 -18.55 -16.11 19.29
C ASP A 555 -17.03 -15.80 19.28
N HIS A 556 -16.49 -15.41 18.12
CA HIS A 556 -15.09 -15.03 17.94
C HIS A 556 -14.89 -13.51 17.87
N HIS A 557 -15.87 -12.69 18.25
CA HIS A 557 -15.80 -11.22 18.26
C HIS A 557 -15.37 -10.62 16.91
N LEU A 558 -15.79 -11.24 15.81
CA LEU A 558 -15.57 -10.78 14.44
C LEU A 558 -16.87 -10.30 13.83
N GLN A 559 -16.80 -9.20 13.08
CA GLN A 559 -17.97 -8.61 12.45
C GLN A 559 -17.96 -8.81 10.94
N LEU A 560 -18.97 -9.50 10.41
CA LEU A 560 -19.20 -9.59 8.96
C LEU A 560 -19.59 -8.24 8.39
N ASN A 561 -19.00 -7.89 7.26
CA ASN A 561 -19.38 -6.71 6.50
C ASN A 561 -20.37 -7.09 5.40
N LEU A 562 -21.65 -7.15 5.75
CA LEU A 562 -22.71 -7.59 4.84
C LEU A 562 -22.85 -6.70 3.60
N THR A 563 -22.51 -5.42 3.70
CA THR A 563 -22.59 -4.48 2.55
C THR A 563 -21.52 -4.73 1.50
N LYS A 564 -20.46 -5.44 1.86
CA LYS A 564 -19.38 -5.84 0.96
C LYS A 564 -19.37 -7.33 0.65
N THR A 565 -20.25 -8.11 1.25
CA THR A 565 -20.42 -9.51 0.91
C THR A 565 -20.99 -9.62 -0.50
N GLU A 566 -20.28 -10.31 -1.39
CA GLU A 566 -20.68 -10.49 -2.79
C GLU A 566 -21.12 -11.94 -3.03
N LEU A 567 -22.21 -12.13 -3.79
CA LEU A 567 -22.73 -13.42 -4.22
C LEU A 567 -22.65 -13.51 -5.73
N LEU A 568 -21.95 -14.49 -6.27
CA LEU A 568 -21.85 -14.80 -7.69
C LEU A 568 -22.43 -16.19 -7.95
N VAL A 569 -23.40 -16.28 -8.87
CA VAL A 569 -23.93 -17.55 -9.34
C VAL A 569 -23.32 -17.88 -10.69
N VAL A 570 -22.73 -19.05 -10.80
CA VAL A 570 -22.14 -19.59 -12.03
C VAL A 570 -23.10 -20.68 -12.55
N PRO A 571 -23.93 -20.41 -13.57
CA PRO A 571 -24.92 -21.36 -14.03
C PRO A 571 -24.29 -22.54 -14.78
N ALA A 572 -24.91 -23.68 -14.73
CA ALA A 572 -24.55 -24.87 -15.49
C ALA A 572 -24.51 -24.62 -16.98
N ASN A 573 -25.49 -23.86 -17.49
CA ASN A 573 -25.61 -23.41 -18.87
C ASN A 573 -25.98 -21.92 -18.89
N PRO A 574 -25.45 -21.12 -19.81
CA PRO A 574 -25.80 -19.68 -19.95
C PRO A 574 -27.29 -19.36 -20.03
N SER A 575 -28.12 -20.32 -20.44
CA SER A 575 -29.58 -20.18 -20.51
C SER A 575 -30.29 -20.24 -19.15
N PHE A 576 -29.64 -20.76 -18.12
CA PHE A 576 -30.23 -20.80 -16.76
C PHE A 576 -30.08 -19.48 -16.05
N HIS A 577 -31.18 -18.96 -15.57
CA HIS A 577 -31.23 -17.76 -14.73
C HIS A 577 -31.69 -18.13 -13.32
N HIS A 578 -30.82 -17.97 -12.35
CA HIS A 578 -31.13 -18.20 -10.95
C HIS A 578 -31.53 -16.88 -10.29
N ASN A 579 -32.85 -16.68 -10.06
CA ASN A 579 -33.40 -15.54 -9.33
C ASN A 579 -33.71 -15.95 -7.90
N PHE A 580 -32.73 -15.82 -7.02
CA PHE A 580 -32.93 -15.98 -5.59
C PHE A 580 -32.24 -14.85 -4.83
N SER A 581 -32.75 -14.58 -3.64
CA SER A 581 -32.14 -13.67 -2.69
C SER A 581 -31.90 -14.41 -1.37
N ILE A 582 -30.85 -14.04 -0.68
CA ILE A 582 -30.49 -14.62 0.59
C ILE A 582 -30.70 -13.57 1.67
N GLN A 583 -31.55 -13.88 2.64
CA GLN A 583 -31.73 -13.02 3.79
C GLN A 583 -30.72 -13.39 4.88
N LEU A 584 -29.94 -12.42 5.35
CA LEU A 584 -29.00 -12.59 6.46
C LEU A 584 -29.16 -11.43 7.45
N GLY A 585 -29.83 -11.69 8.58
CA GLY A 585 -30.26 -10.65 9.50
C GLY A 585 -31.19 -9.64 8.82
N SER A 586 -30.85 -8.36 8.89
CA SER A 586 -31.59 -7.26 8.24
C SER A 586 -31.19 -7.01 6.79
N SER A 587 -30.18 -7.71 6.28
CA SER A 587 -29.62 -7.49 4.94
C SER A 587 -30.06 -8.55 3.94
N THR A 588 -30.35 -8.11 2.71
CA THR A 588 -30.67 -9.00 1.59
C THR A 588 -29.48 -9.03 0.62
N ILE A 589 -28.94 -10.22 0.37
CA ILE A 589 -27.83 -10.44 -0.57
C ILE A 589 -28.43 -11.01 -1.87
N THR A 590 -28.19 -10.32 -2.97
CA THR A 590 -28.65 -10.75 -4.31
C THR A 590 -27.46 -11.12 -5.18
N PRO A 591 -27.62 -12.09 -6.12
CA PRO A 591 -26.59 -12.44 -7.07
C PRO A 591 -26.15 -11.25 -7.91
N SER A 592 -24.85 -11.01 -7.97
CA SER A 592 -24.23 -10.03 -8.85
C SER A 592 -23.75 -10.67 -10.17
N ARG A 593 -23.72 -9.89 -11.24
CA ARG A 593 -23.20 -10.35 -12.54
C ARG A 593 -21.69 -10.59 -12.49
N THR A 594 -20.99 -9.81 -11.71
CA THR A 594 -19.53 -9.90 -11.50
C THR A 594 -19.19 -9.72 -10.03
N ALA A 595 -18.16 -10.39 -9.57
CA ALA A 595 -17.62 -10.24 -8.22
C ALA A 595 -16.10 -10.00 -8.28
N ARG A 596 -15.59 -9.21 -7.34
CA ARG A 596 -14.15 -8.95 -7.25
C ARG A 596 -13.51 -9.85 -6.21
N ASN A 597 -12.80 -10.86 -6.67
CA ASN A 597 -12.11 -11.84 -5.83
C ASN A 597 -10.60 -11.65 -5.90
N LEU A 598 -9.94 -11.34 -4.79
CA LEU A 598 -8.49 -11.13 -4.66
C LEU A 598 -7.90 -10.28 -5.80
N GLY A 599 -8.60 -9.21 -6.17
CA GLY A 599 -8.18 -8.27 -7.23
C GLY A 599 -8.57 -8.67 -8.65
N VAL A 600 -9.06 -9.89 -8.89
CA VAL A 600 -9.57 -10.35 -10.18
C VAL A 600 -11.09 -10.15 -10.26
N VAL A 601 -11.58 -9.66 -11.39
CA VAL A 601 -13.03 -9.57 -11.64
C VAL A 601 -13.48 -10.89 -12.27
N MET A 602 -14.30 -11.64 -11.53
CA MET A 602 -14.91 -12.88 -11.99
C MET A 602 -16.33 -12.59 -12.47
N ASP A 603 -16.72 -13.10 -13.63
CA ASP A 603 -18.07 -13.00 -14.14
C ASP A 603 -18.79 -14.36 -14.04
N HIS A 604 -20.13 -14.35 -14.09
CA HIS A 604 -20.98 -15.54 -13.96
C HIS A 604 -20.73 -16.59 -15.06
N GLN A 605 -20.05 -16.23 -16.14
CA GLN A 605 -19.67 -17.16 -17.21
C GLN A 605 -18.23 -17.67 -17.07
N LEU A 606 -17.45 -17.15 -16.16
CA LEU A 606 -16.00 -17.37 -16.01
C LEU A 606 -15.23 -17.05 -17.31
N SER A 607 -15.72 -16.06 -18.06
CA SER A 607 -15.11 -15.61 -19.31
C SER A 607 -13.94 -14.66 -19.12
N PHE A 608 -13.85 -14.02 -17.94
CA PHE A 608 -12.86 -13.01 -17.56
C PHE A 608 -12.81 -11.78 -18.49
N THR A 609 -13.84 -11.57 -19.31
CA THR A 609 -13.90 -10.46 -20.26
C THR A 609 -13.85 -9.10 -19.54
N ASP A 610 -14.61 -8.95 -18.46
CA ASP A 610 -14.64 -7.72 -17.65
C ASP A 610 -13.31 -7.48 -16.93
N HIS A 611 -12.63 -8.54 -16.49
CA HIS A 611 -11.28 -8.44 -15.91
C HIS A 611 -10.27 -7.94 -16.95
N ILE A 612 -10.27 -8.53 -18.14
CA ILE A 612 -9.38 -8.14 -19.25
C ILE A 612 -9.64 -6.70 -19.67
N ALA A 613 -10.90 -6.29 -19.77
CA ALA A 613 -11.26 -4.91 -20.10
C ALA A 613 -10.76 -3.92 -19.05
N THR A 614 -10.93 -4.23 -17.77
CA THR A 614 -10.47 -3.40 -16.65
C THR A 614 -8.94 -3.30 -16.60
N THR A 615 -8.24 -4.43 -16.76
CA THR A 615 -6.78 -4.48 -16.81
C THR A 615 -6.25 -3.68 -17.99
N THR A 616 -6.85 -3.84 -19.17
CA THR A 616 -6.47 -3.13 -20.40
C THR A 616 -6.64 -1.62 -20.23
N ARG A 617 -7.76 -1.18 -19.65
CA ARG A 617 -8.01 0.26 -19.36
C ARG A 617 -6.94 0.84 -18.43
N SER A 618 -6.65 0.13 -17.36
CA SER A 618 -5.62 0.54 -16.38
C SER A 618 -4.22 0.61 -16.99
N CYS A 619 -3.86 -0.37 -17.82
CA CYS A 619 -2.58 -0.38 -18.53
C CYS A 619 -2.47 0.74 -19.58
N ARG A 620 -3.55 1.03 -20.32
CA ARG A 620 -3.58 2.17 -21.27
C ARG A 620 -3.32 3.49 -20.55
N PHE A 621 -3.94 3.71 -19.40
CA PHE A 621 -3.72 4.90 -18.58
C PHE A 621 -2.26 4.99 -18.11
N ALA A 622 -1.67 3.88 -17.67
CA ALA A 622 -0.25 3.85 -17.29
C ALA A 622 0.68 4.18 -18.47
N LEU A 623 0.44 3.57 -19.64
CA LEU A 623 1.23 3.84 -20.86
C LEU A 623 1.09 5.29 -21.34
N TYR A 624 -0.10 5.86 -21.25
CA TYR A 624 -0.34 7.27 -21.56
C TYR A 624 0.51 8.17 -20.66
N ASN A 625 0.52 7.92 -19.36
CA ASN A 625 1.33 8.69 -18.42
C ASN A 625 2.85 8.52 -18.65
N ILE A 626 3.30 7.28 -18.91
CA ILE A 626 4.71 7.03 -19.25
C ILE A 626 5.10 7.78 -20.54
N ARG A 627 4.24 7.79 -21.54
CA ARG A 627 4.50 8.50 -22.81
C ARG A 627 4.66 10.01 -22.60
N LYS A 628 3.88 10.62 -21.70
CA LYS A 628 4.03 12.06 -21.37
C LYS A 628 5.41 12.42 -20.83
N ILE A 629 6.01 11.53 -20.06
CA ILE A 629 7.32 11.78 -19.45
C ILE A 629 8.47 11.10 -20.19
N ARG A 630 8.19 10.40 -21.30
CA ARG A 630 9.18 9.66 -22.08
C ARG A 630 10.40 10.51 -22.52
N PRO A 631 10.26 11.81 -22.90
CA PRO A 631 11.39 12.66 -23.23
C PRO A 631 12.42 12.84 -22.11
N PHE A 632 11.98 12.67 -20.86
CA PHE A 632 12.84 12.81 -19.67
C PHE A 632 13.44 11.49 -19.19
N LEU A 633 13.16 10.37 -19.87
CA LEU A 633 13.51 9.00 -19.44
C LEU A 633 14.53 8.39 -20.39
N SER A 634 15.49 7.65 -19.80
CA SER A 634 16.31 6.70 -20.56
C SER A 634 15.47 5.48 -20.98
N GLU A 635 15.97 4.69 -21.94
CA GLU A 635 15.34 3.43 -22.34
C GLU A 635 15.18 2.48 -21.15
N GLN A 636 16.25 2.31 -20.36
CA GLN A 636 16.23 1.46 -19.15
C GLN A 636 15.21 1.92 -18.12
N ALA A 637 15.14 3.22 -17.81
CA ALA A 637 14.16 3.77 -16.87
C ALA A 637 12.73 3.57 -17.37
N THR A 638 12.51 3.71 -18.68
CA THR A 638 11.20 3.45 -19.31
C THR A 638 10.84 1.99 -19.22
N GLN A 639 11.78 1.07 -19.47
CA GLN A 639 11.58 -0.37 -19.34
C GLN A 639 11.19 -0.75 -17.91
N LEU A 640 11.88 -0.23 -16.90
CA LEU A 640 11.53 -0.47 -15.49
C LEU A 640 10.13 0.02 -15.14
N LEU A 641 9.73 1.20 -15.63
CA LEU A 641 8.36 1.71 -15.43
C LEU A 641 7.31 0.82 -16.09
N VAL A 642 7.55 0.43 -17.32
CA VAL A 642 6.64 -0.44 -18.07
C VAL A 642 6.53 -1.80 -17.39
N GLN A 643 7.64 -2.37 -16.92
CA GLN A 643 7.62 -3.63 -16.16
C GLN A 643 6.78 -3.49 -14.88
N ALA A 644 6.99 -2.44 -14.11
CA ALA A 644 6.33 -2.26 -12.83
C ALA A 644 4.85 -1.84 -12.94
N LEU A 645 4.47 -1.06 -13.94
CA LEU A 645 3.13 -0.47 -14.04
C LEU A 645 2.22 -1.15 -15.06
N VAL A 646 2.79 -1.86 -16.02
CA VAL A 646 2.05 -2.49 -17.12
C VAL A 646 2.21 -4.00 -17.10
N LEU A 647 3.44 -4.52 -17.22
CA LEU A 647 3.64 -5.98 -17.29
C LEU A 647 3.22 -6.68 -16.00
N SER A 648 3.49 -6.09 -14.84
CA SER A 648 3.03 -6.62 -13.55
C SER A 648 1.51 -6.84 -13.50
N ARG A 649 0.74 -5.95 -14.14
CA ARG A 649 -0.72 -6.09 -14.25
C ARG A 649 -1.17 -7.11 -15.28
N LEU A 650 -0.43 -7.24 -16.40
CA LEU A 650 -0.67 -8.27 -17.39
C LEU A 650 -0.37 -9.68 -16.86
N ASP A 651 0.57 -9.80 -15.93
CA ASP A 651 1.00 -11.06 -15.33
C ASP A 651 0.24 -11.41 -14.05
N TYR A 652 -0.50 -10.47 -13.47
CA TYR A 652 -1.23 -10.75 -12.24
C TYR A 652 -2.34 -11.75 -12.48
N CYS A 653 -2.26 -12.92 -11.83
CA CYS A 653 -3.22 -14.03 -11.93
C CYS A 653 -3.54 -14.45 -13.37
N ASN A 654 -2.59 -14.29 -14.30
CA ASN A 654 -2.85 -14.57 -15.71
C ASN A 654 -2.97 -16.06 -16.04
N ALA A 655 -2.56 -16.97 -15.14
CA ALA A 655 -2.79 -18.40 -15.28
C ALA A 655 -4.31 -18.75 -15.36
N LEU A 656 -5.17 -17.93 -14.73
CA LEU A 656 -6.64 -18.05 -14.83
C LEU A 656 -7.17 -17.91 -16.27
N LEU A 657 -6.42 -17.20 -17.12
CA LEU A 657 -6.77 -16.94 -18.52
C LEU A 657 -6.36 -18.09 -19.45
N ALA A 658 -5.77 -19.16 -18.89
CA ALA A 658 -5.40 -20.32 -19.68
C ALA A 658 -6.65 -21.01 -20.27
N GLY A 659 -6.58 -21.35 -21.57
CA GLY A 659 -7.69 -21.98 -22.28
C GLY A 659 -8.75 -21.02 -22.84
N LEU A 660 -8.65 -19.71 -22.57
CA LEU A 660 -9.55 -18.74 -23.18
C LEU A 660 -9.27 -18.57 -24.69
N PRO A 661 -10.30 -18.20 -25.49
CA PRO A 661 -10.14 -17.92 -26.90
C PRO A 661 -9.09 -16.83 -27.17
N ALA A 662 -8.37 -16.96 -28.28
CA ALA A 662 -7.33 -15.99 -28.66
C ALA A 662 -7.88 -14.56 -28.83
N CYS A 663 -9.12 -14.40 -29.29
CA CYS A 663 -9.80 -13.10 -29.42
C CYS A 663 -9.96 -12.42 -28.04
N THR A 664 -10.24 -13.16 -26.98
CA THR A 664 -10.38 -12.65 -25.61
C THR A 664 -9.04 -12.15 -25.06
N ILE A 665 -7.93 -12.82 -25.38
CA ILE A 665 -6.57 -12.48 -24.91
C ILE A 665 -5.94 -11.36 -25.76
N LYS A 666 -6.36 -11.19 -27.01
CA LYS A 666 -5.81 -10.20 -27.96
C LYS A 666 -5.67 -8.78 -27.40
N PRO A 667 -6.64 -8.22 -26.63
CA PRO A 667 -6.48 -6.90 -26.03
C PRO A 667 -5.25 -6.75 -25.14
N LEU A 668 -4.87 -7.79 -24.38
CA LEU A 668 -3.68 -7.79 -23.53
C LEU A 668 -2.40 -7.79 -24.37
N GLN A 669 -2.37 -8.55 -25.50
CA GLN A 669 -1.25 -8.54 -26.44
C GLN A 669 -1.07 -7.16 -27.08
N LEU A 670 -2.16 -6.46 -27.42
CA LEU A 670 -2.09 -5.10 -27.96
C LEU A 670 -1.49 -4.11 -26.95
N ILE A 671 -1.77 -4.27 -25.67
CA ILE A 671 -1.13 -3.49 -24.60
C ILE A 671 0.37 -3.77 -24.54
N GLN A 672 0.78 -5.04 -24.55
CA GLN A 672 2.20 -5.39 -24.54
C GLN A 672 2.94 -4.82 -25.76
N ASN A 673 2.32 -4.88 -26.93
CA ASN A 673 2.87 -4.32 -28.16
C ASN A 673 3.05 -2.79 -28.07
N ALA A 674 2.06 -2.10 -27.49
CA ALA A 674 2.14 -0.65 -27.26
C ALA A 674 3.23 -0.32 -26.23
N ALA A 675 3.37 -1.14 -25.20
CA ALA A 675 4.40 -1.00 -24.17
C ALA A 675 5.82 -1.10 -24.76
N ALA A 676 6.07 -2.09 -25.60
CA ALA A 676 7.36 -2.24 -26.28
C ALA A 676 7.72 -1.01 -27.14
N ARG A 677 6.75 -0.49 -27.89
CA ARG A 677 6.97 0.75 -28.67
C ARG A 677 7.27 1.98 -27.80
N VAL A 678 6.63 2.07 -26.64
CA VAL A 678 6.92 3.17 -25.68
C VAL A 678 8.33 3.09 -25.14
N VAL A 679 8.84 1.89 -24.84
CA VAL A 679 10.22 1.69 -24.34
C VAL A 679 11.24 2.23 -25.35
N PHE A 680 11.09 1.89 -26.63
CA PHE A 680 12.02 2.31 -27.69
C PHE A 680 11.66 3.64 -28.35
N ASN A 681 10.58 4.30 -27.88
CA ASN A 681 10.04 5.52 -28.48
C ASN A 681 9.66 5.40 -29.96
N GLU A 682 9.18 4.21 -30.35
CA GLU A 682 8.81 3.88 -31.72
C GLU A 682 7.35 4.30 -32.05
N PRO A 683 7.06 4.61 -33.33
CA PRO A 683 5.72 4.96 -33.78
C PRO A 683 4.76 3.77 -33.73
N LYS A 684 3.44 4.03 -33.81
CA LYS A 684 2.40 2.97 -33.79
C LYS A 684 2.55 1.97 -34.91
N THR A 685 3.14 2.36 -36.04
CA THR A 685 3.35 1.55 -37.25
C THR A 685 4.57 0.64 -37.16
N ALA A 686 5.49 0.86 -36.21
CA ALA A 686 6.69 0.05 -36.08
C ALA A 686 6.37 -1.42 -35.81
N HIS A 687 7.11 -2.30 -36.47
CA HIS A 687 6.96 -3.75 -36.28
C HIS A 687 7.39 -4.16 -34.87
N VAL A 688 6.54 -4.92 -34.17
CA VAL A 688 6.71 -5.13 -32.73
C VAL A 688 7.58 -6.35 -32.38
N THR A 689 7.64 -7.36 -33.24
CA THR A 689 8.37 -8.61 -32.95
C THR A 689 9.85 -8.38 -32.64
N PRO A 690 10.60 -7.57 -33.39
CA PRO A 690 12.01 -7.27 -33.07
C PRO A 690 12.14 -6.56 -31.70
N LEU A 691 11.16 -5.69 -31.35
CA LEU A 691 11.17 -4.98 -30.07
C LEU A 691 10.95 -5.92 -28.89
N LEU A 692 10.02 -6.88 -29.02
CA LEU A 692 9.79 -7.89 -27.98
C LEU A 692 11.00 -8.82 -27.81
N ILE A 693 11.66 -9.21 -28.90
CA ILE A 693 12.88 -10.03 -28.84
C ILE A 693 14.00 -9.27 -28.11
N ARG A 694 14.23 -8.00 -28.47
CA ARG A 694 15.24 -7.14 -27.82
C ARG A 694 14.99 -6.94 -26.33
N LEU A 695 13.71 -6.91 -25.92
CA LEU A 695 13.29 -6.80 -24.52
C LEU A 695 13.29 -8.15 -23.78
N HIS A 696 13.48 -9.25 -24.47
CA HIS A 696 13.28 -10.62 -23.96
C HIS A 696 11.87 -10.84 -23.40
N TRP A 697 10.86 -10.27 -24.04
CA TRP A 697 9.48 -10.40 -23.62
C TRP A 697 8.75 -11.47 -24.42
N LEU A 698 8.33 -12.52 -23.74
CA LEU A 698 7.42 -13.52 -24.32
C LEU A 698 6.07 -12.90 -24.63
N PRO A 699 5.41 -13.25 -25.76
CA PRO A 699 4.02 -12.89 -26.04
C PRO A 699 3.07 -13.32 -24.91
N VAL A 700 1.97 -12.59 -24.70
CA VAL A 700 1.04 -12.81 -23.57
C VAL A 700 0.57 -14.26 -23.50
N ALA A 701 0.19 -14.87 -24.62
CA ALA A 701 -0.23 -16.27 -24.65
C ALA A 701 0.88 -17.25 -24.19
N ALA A 702 2.13 -16.97 -24.55
CA ALA A 702 3.28 -17.77 -24.11
C ALA A 702 3.57 -17.55 -22.60
N ARG A 703 3.39 -16.32 -22.10
CA ARG A 703 3.53 -16.00 -20.66
C ARG A 703 2.49 -16.77 -19.82
N ILE A 704 1.23 -16.81 -20.28
CA ILE A 704 0.16 -17.58 -19.63
C ILE A 704 0.51 -19.07 -19.57
N LYS A 705 0.96 -19.65 -20.72
CA LYS A 705 1.39 -21.06 -20.78
C LYS A 705 2.56 -21.35 -19.85
N PHE A 706 3.60 -20.52 -19.89
CA PHE A 706 4.78 -20.67 -19.03
C PHE A 706 4.39 -20.66 -17.54
N LYS A 707 3.52 -19.72 -17.14
CA LYS A 707 3.10 -19.62 -15.75
C LYS A 707 2.25 -20.80 -15.28
N LYS A 708 1.36 -21.29 -16.16
CA LYS A 708 0.62 -22.52 -15.92
C LYS A 708 1.56 -23.69 -15.62
N PHE A 709 2.57 -23.91 -16.44
CA PHE A 709 3.55 -24.98 -16.21
C PHE A 709 4.38 -24.78 -14.93
N ALA A 710 4.73 -23.53 -14.61
CA ALA A 710 5.48 -23.24 -13.40
C ALA A 710 4.68 -23.47 -12.10
N LEU A 711 3.35 -23.38 -12.15
CA LEU A 711 2.45 -23.64 -11.03
C LEU A 711 2.05 -25.12 -10.89
N CYS A 712 2.24 -25.92 -11.94
CA CYS A 712 1.98 -27.36 -11.91
C CYS A 712 3.18 -28.20 -11.40
N LYS A 713 4.36 -27.57 -11.19
CA LYS A 713 5.52 -28.16 -10.53
C LYS A 713 5.48 -27.94 -9.03
#